data_d1cb9fed78277a706166818dd51c529a
#
_entry.id   d1cb9fed78277a706166818dd51c529a
#
_cell.length_a   1.000
_cell.length_b   1.000
_cell.length_c   1.000
_cell.angle_alpha   90.00
_cell.angle_beta   90.00
_cell.angle_gamma   90.00
#
_symmetry.space_group_name_H-M   'P 1'
#
loop_
_entity.id
_entity.type
_entity.pdbx_description
1 polymer ?
#
loop_
_entity_poly.entity_id
_entity_poly.type
_entity_poly.pdbx_seq_one_letter_code
_entity_poly.pdbx_strand_id
1 'polypeptide(L)'
;MLKLNRRLAADPQAHTLYRKFIKEYEALDHMQRAPSTSETRLAYYLPHHGVLRPDSTTTKLRVVFDASHRSSTGVSLNDILHSGPKLQTECSDVLIWLRRHRLVFGADIEKMFRQIRVHQDDWDYQRIFWKDDDGQIIEYRLTTVTYGTSCAPWLSLRVLKQLAIDEAHRFPLALSTFARGRYVDDIYGGAETEEELEAIIKDLIGLCMAGGMPLQKWCSNAPRTLGQLGISAESAPTIEFGESSVKVLGLCWQPQTDTFHFKARNFSGDTITKRVILSEIAQIYDPLGLIAPVTITSKIFIQELWLLKLDWDEQIPMTHAKRWRSFREELQRLSSLSIPRWLRLSAGKKIQLHGFADASTLAMGASVYLRSWSASSGVNVNLVCAKTKVAPLKKMTIPRLELTAAVMVTNLMAYVQRALELDDAELYLWSDSSVAIAWINGDPSRWKDFVQNRVLKIQETLPTAKWNHINGKENPADCASRGISPPELREHHLWWTGPSWLVQPPEQWVAASTEGASTELASASELASAVAMEAKPPTTSSYPVHIVDEDALINRISSWNKLARITAWVNRAINKFKGQPTPDSPQLGTTEIEDGRLFWVKYTQQRYFEREINILKAGRSLAAKHRMATLTPYLENDLIRGASTGERNSRWHTSGRGTGSSEDGHQYAHTY
;
A
#
# COMPACT_ATOMS: atom_id res chain seq x y z
N MET A 1 19.17 -13.61 -28.81
CA MET A 1 20.62 -13.63 -28.96
C MET A 1 21.13 -12.86 -30.20
N LEU A 2 20.71 -13.16 -31.43
CA LEU A 2 21.20 -12.45 -32.65
C LEU A 2 21.07 -10.92 -32.57
N LYS A 3 19.93 -10.39 -32.06
CA LYS A 3 19.74 -8.93 -31.87
C LYS A 3 20.72 -8.35 -30.85
N LEU A 4 20.98 -9.05 -29.74
CA LEU A 4 21.95 -8.63 -28.73
C LEU A 4 23.36 -8.55 -29.33
N ASN A 5 23.80 -9.60 -30.03
CA ASN A 5 25.11 -9.63 -30.65
C ASN A 5 25.33 -8.51 -31.68
N ARG A 6 24.32 -8.20 -32.50
CA ARG A 6 24.39 -7.06 -33.44
C ARG A 6 24.53 -5.72 -32.71
N ARG A 7 23.79 -5.52 -31.60
CA ARG A 7 23.90 -4.29 -30.80
C ARG A 7 25.26 -4.16 -30.14
N LEU A 8 25.80 -5.25 -29.57
CA LEU A 8 27.09 -5.25 -28.92
C LEU A 8 28.24 -5.08 -29.93
N ALA A 9 28.09 -5.61 -31.15
CA ALA A 9 29.07 -5.38 -32.23
C ALA A 9 29.07 -3.90 -32.70
N ALA A 10 27.97 -3.20 -32.61
CA ALA A 10 27.87 -1.78 -32.96
C ALA A 10 28.30 -0.84 -31.83
N ASP A 11 28.44 -1.32 -30.58
CA ASP A 11 28.80 -0.52 -29.42
C ASP A 11 29.89 -1.26 -28.59
N PRO A 12 31.21 -1.02 -28.88
CA PRO A 12 32.32 -1.66 -28.17
C PRO A 12 32.36 -1.37 -26.66
N GLN A 13 31.88 -0.19 -26.24
CA GLN A 13 31.84 0.17 -24.82
C GLN A 13 30.79 -0.65 -24.09
N ALA A 14 29.58 -0.73 -24.64
CA ALA A 14 28.53 -1.59 -24.10
C ALA A 14 28.95 -3.05 -24.06
N HIS A 15 29.68 -3.54 -25.11
CA HIS A 15 30.20 -4.90 -25.14
C HIS A 15 31.18 -5.18 -24.01
N THR A 16 32.12 -4.27 -23.76
CA THR A 16 33.11 -4.40 -22.68
C THR A 16 32.45 -4.46 -21.32
N LEU A 17 31.44 -3.57 -21.06
CA LEU A 17 30.69 -3.55 -19.82
C LEU A 17 29.85 -4.83 -19.65
N TYR A 18 29.26 -5.32 -20.73
CA TYR A 18 28.46 -6.54 -20.69
C TYR A 18 29.29 -7.78 -20.38
N ARG A 19 30.46 -7.88 -21.03
CA ARG A 19 31.43 -8.94 -20.78
C ARG A 19 31.92 -8.94 -19.32
N LYS A 20 32.18 -7.74 -18.76
CA LYS A 20 32.55 -7.60 -17.35
C LYS A 20 31.42 -8.13 -16.45
N PHE A 21 30.16 -7.80 -16.77
CA PHE A 21 28.98 -8.30 -16.05
C PHE A 21 28.88 -9.84 -16.05
N ILE A 22 29.04 -10.47 -17.22
CA ILE A 22 28.97 -11.94 -17.35
C ILE A 22 30.11 -12.60 -16.53
N LYS A 23 31.32 -12.09 -16.63
CA LYS A 23 32.47 -12.61 -15.83
C LYS A 23 32.24 -12.44 -14.33
N GLU A 24 31.69 -11.32 -13.90
CA GLU A 24 31.33 -11.09 -12.48
C GLU A 24 30.28 -12.08 -12.00
N TYR A 25 29.23 -12.35 -12.81
CA TYR A 25 28.17 -13.30 -12.44
C TYR A 25 28.72 -14.72 -12.27
N GLU A 26 29.63 -15.15 -13.15
CA GLU A 26 30.26 -16.46 -13.06
C GLU A 26 31.22 -16.53 -11.85
N ALA A 27 32.07 -15.50 -11.66
CA ALA A 27 33.05 -15.45 -10.56
C ALA A 27 32.37 -15.42 -9.16
N LEU A 28 31.16 -14.84 -9.05
CA LEU A 28 30.38 -14.80 -7.81
C LEU A 28 29.47 -16.03 -7.62
N ASP A 29 29.58 -17.03 -8.50
CA ASP A 29 28.74 -18.25 -8.51
C ASP A 29 27.21 -17.95 -8.58
N HIS A 30 26.87 -16.82 -9.22
CA HIS A 30 25.48 -16.45 -9.50
C HIS A 30 24.95 -17.09 -10.79
N MET A 31 25.83 -17.68 -11.58
CA MET A 31 25.51 -18.55 -12.70
C MET A 31 26.59 -19.60 -12.90
N GLN A 32 26.23 -20.71 -13.52
CA GLN A 32 27.09 -21.82 -13.85
C GLN A 32 26.87 -22.25 -15.30
N ARG A 33 27.87 -22.81 -15.96
CA ARG A 33 27.69 -23.42 -17.26
C ARG A 33 26.71 -24.55 -17.18
N ALA A 34 25.76 -24.59 -18.11
CA ALA A 34 24.81 -25.69 -18.18
C ALA A 34 25.55 -26.99 -18.59
N PRO A 35 25.22 -28.15 -18.02
CA PRO A 35 25.80 -29.43 -18.43
C PRO A 35 25.46 -29.72 -19.89
N SER A 36 26.42 -30.29 -20.62
CA SER A 36 26.29 -30.63 -22.05
C SER A 36 25.40 -31.85 -22.31
N THR A 37 24.82 -32.47 -21.30
CA THR A 37 24.01 -33.68 -21.45
C THR A 37 22.59 -33.37 -21.92
N SER A 38 22.21 -34.08 -22.99
CA SER A 38 20.90 -34.06 -23.64
C SER A 38 19.77 -34.72 -22.84
N GLU A 39 19.89 -34.86 -21.53
CA GLU A 39 18.76 -35.30 -20.71
C GLU A 39 17.72 -34.20 -20.66
N THR A 40 16.65 -34.43 -21.35
CA THR A 40 15.50 -33.57 -21.62
C THR A 40 14.77 -33.14 -20.37
N ARG A 41 15.38 -32.37 -19.48
CA ARG A 41 14.69 -31.55 -18.52
C ARG A 41 14.13 -30.33 -19.23
N LEU A 42 12.90 -29.99 -18.94
CA LEU A 42 12.29 -28.77 -19.43
C LEU A 42 13.17 -27.56 -19.07
N ALA A 43 13.66 -26.85 -20.06
CA ALA A 43 14.50 -25.68 -19.89
C ALA A 43 13.83 -24.42 -20.47
N TYR A 44 14.01 -23.29 -19.84
CA TYR A 44 13.56 -21.99 -20.35
C TYR A 44 14.73 -21.04 -20.48
N TYR A 45 14.84 -20.41 -21.66
CA TYR A 45 15.92 -19.49 -21.98
C TYR A 45 15.43 -18.04 -21.91
N LEU A 46 15.95 -17.29 -20.95
CA LEU A 46 15.62 -15.89 -20.72
C LEU A 46 16.34 -14.99 -21.75
N PRO A 47 15.61 -14.26 -22.60
CA PRO A 47 16.24 -13.17 -23.32
C PRO A 47 16.76 -12.12 -22.36
N HIS A 48 17.92 -11.53 -22.71
CA HIS A 48 18.50 -10.49 -21.88
C HIS A 48 19.12 -9.37 -22.72
N HIS A 49 19.19 -8.18 -22.16
CA HIS A 49 19.79 -7.01 -22.82
C HIS A 49 20.35 -6.02 -21.79
N GLY A 50 21.31 -5.22 -22.24
CA GLY A 50 21.91 -4.17 -21.42
C GLY A 50 21.18 -2.84 -21.58
N VAL A 51 20.99 -2.14 -20.46
CA VAL A 51 20.54 -0.74 -20.39
C VAL A 51 21.68 0.09 -19.82
N LEU A 52 22.22 1.00 -20.64
CA LEU A 52 23.25 1.94 -20.21
C LEU A 52 22.66 3.01 -19.28
N ARG A 53 23.36 3.31 -18.20
CA ARG A 53 23.06 4.35 -17.24
C ARG A 53 24.29 5.25 -17.05
N PRO A 54 24.52 6.19 -17.96
CA PRO A 54 25.73 7.04 -17.93
C PRO A 54 25.83 7.85 -16.62
N ASP A 55 24.70 8.24 -16.06
CA ASP A 55 24.61 9.05 -14.83
C ASP A 55 24.82 8.23 -13.54
N SER A 56 24.87 6.89 -13.62
CA SER A 56 25.08 6.05 -12.43
C SER A 56 26.56 6.03 -12.02
N THR A 57 26.81 6.26 -10.74
CA THR A 57 28.16 6.20 -10.15
C THR A 57 28.64 4.76 -9.92
N THR A 58 27.71 3.83 -9.65
CA THR A 58 28.04 2.46 -9.24
C THR A 58 27.93 1.45 -10.39
N THR A 59 26.90 1.53 -11.23
CA THR A 59 26.63 0.52 -12.27
C THR A 59 26.29 1.19 -13.60
N LYS A 60 27.28 1.31 -14.48
CA LYS A 60 27.16 1.92 -15.82
C LYS A 60 26.30 1.12 -16.78
N LEU A 61 26.19 -0.20 -16.60
CA LEU A 61 25.36 -1.10 -17.40
C LEU A 61 24.49 -1.95 -16.49
N ARG A 62 23.17 -1.86 -16.63
CA ARG A 62 22.21 -2.79 -16.02
C ARG A 62 21.79 -3.83 -17.05
N VAL A 63 22.10 -5.09 -16.83
CA VAL A 63 21.55 -6.19 -17.63
C VAL A 63 20.16 -6.49 -17.12
N VAL A 64 19.18 -6.65 -18.03
CA VAL A 64 17.79 -6.97 -17.73
C VAL A 64 17.46 -8.32 -18.35
N PHE A 65 16.84 -9.20 -17.56
CA PHE A 65 16.32 -10.49 -18.00
C PHE A 65 14.81 -10.36 -18.27
N ASP A 66 14.38 -10.85 -19.45
CA ASP A 66 13.00 -10.72 -19.87
C ASP A 66 12.25 -12.06 -19.75
N ALA A 67 11.74 -12.31 -18.56
CA ALA A 67 10.93 -13.50 -18.27
C ALA A 67 9.49 -13.40 -18.81
N SER A 68 9.08 -12.23 -19.32
CA SER A 68 7.78 -12.01 -19.97
C SER A 68 7.82 -12.24 -21.47
N HIS A 69 8.99 -12.49 -22.05
CA HIS A 69 9.13 -12.81 -23.47
C HIS A 69 8.44 -14.13 -23.79
N ARG A 70 7.54 -14.11 -24.74
CA ARG A 70 6.83 -15.32 -25.15
C ARG A 70 7.72 -16.22 -26.00
N SER A 71 7.76 -17.50 -25.65
CA SER A 71 8.45 -18.54 -26.41
C SER A 71 7.71 -18.86 -27.73
N SER A 72 8.25 -19.77 -28.53
CA SER A 72 7.57 -20.29 -29.74
C SER A 72 6.21 -20.95 -29.44
N THR A 73 5.98 -21.36 -28.20
CA THR A 73 4.68 -21.92 -27.76
C THR A 73 3.65 -20.83 -27.41
N GLY A 74 4.03 -19.54 -27.46
CA GLY A 74 3.18 -18.42 -27.09
C GLY A 74 3.10 -18.16 -25.57
N VAL A 75 3.80 -18.95 -24.74
CA VAL A 75 3.81 -18.84 -23.29
C VAL A 75 5.15 -18.26 -22.82
N SER A 76 5.12 -17.34 -21.86
CA SER A 76 6.30 -16.81 -21.19
C SER A 76 6.54 -17.51 -19.85
N LEU A 77 7.74 -17.37 -19.28
CA LEU A 77 8.03 -17.91 -17.95
C LEU A 77 7.12 -17.25 -16.90
N ASN A 78 6.90 -15.93 -16.99
CA ASN A 78 6.03 -15.20 -16.07
C ASN A 78 4.54 -15.59 -16.15
N ASP A 79 4.09 -16.17 -17.27
CA ASP A 79 2.70 -16.67 -17.39
C ASP A 79 2.47 -17.95 -16.55
N ILE A 80 3.52 -18.69 -16.20
CA ILE A 80 3.47 -19.94 -15.45
C ILE A 80 4.02 -19.87 -14.04
N LEU A 81 4.75 -18.81 -13.70
CA LEU A 81 5.26 -18.58 -12.35
C LEU A 81 4.19 -17.99 -11.43
N HIS A 82 4.12 -18.50 -10.21
CA HIS A 82 3.30 -17.92 -9.14
C HIS A 82 4.01 -16.70 -8.55
N SER A 83 3.36 -15.53 -8.62
CA SER A 83 3.91 -14.26 -8.10
C SER A 83 3.96 -14.20 -6.57
N GLY A 84 3.15 -15.03 -5.89
CA GLY A 84 2.96 -14.96 -4.44
C GLY A 84 2.09 -13.76 -3.99
N PRO A 85 1.68 -13.73 -2.70
CA PRO A 85 0.94 -12.60 -2.14
C PRO A 85 1.85 -11.37 -1.99
N LYS A 86 1.24 -10.18 -1.96
CA LYS A 86 1.98 -8.92 -1.77
C LYS A 86 2.59 -8.85 -0.36
N LEU A 87 3.91 -8.87 -0.26
CA LEU A 87 4.67 -8.69 0.98
C LEU A 87 5.37 -7.33 1.08
N GLN A 88 5.33 -6.54 0.01
CA GLN A 88 5.99 -5.25 -0.05
C GLN A 88 5.25 -4.21 0.80
N THR A 89 6.00 -3.51 1.65
CA THR A 89 5.54 -2.33 2.38
C THR A 89 5.26 -1.20 1.39
N GLU A 90 4.21 -0.41 1.61
CA GLU A 90 3.96 0.77 0.79
C GLU A 90 5.02 1.84 1.08
N CYS A 91 5.44 2.55 0.04
CA CYS A 91 6.43 3.62 0.21
C CYS A 91 5.95 4.72 1.18
N SER A 92 4.65 5.02 1.18
CA SER A 92 4.04 5.95 2.12
C SER A 92 4.16 5.51 3.58
N ASP A 93 4.07 4.20 3.86
CA ASP A 93 4.22 3.66 5.21
C ASP A 93 5.64 3.88 5.72
N VAL A 94 6.64 3.56 4.89
CA VAL A 94 8.05 3.77 5.21
C VAL A 94 8.35 5.25 5.43
N LEU A 95 7.81 6.14 4.58
CA LEU A 95 8.02 7.58 4.70
C LEU A 95 7.38 8.18 5.95
N ILE A 96 6.14 7.80 6.28
CA ILE A 96 5.48 8.27 7.51
C ILE A 96 6.23 7.76 8.74
N TRP A 97 6.62 6.49 8.74
CA TRP A 97 7.39 5.91 9.83
C TRP A 97 8.76 6.61 9.99
N LEU A 98 9.46 6.90 8.88
CA LEU A 98 10.73 7.63 8.90
C LEU A 98 10.59 9.05 9.50
N ARG A 99 9.43 9.71 9.29
CA ARG A 99 9.14 11.04 9.85
C ARG A 99 8.97 11.04 11.38
N ARG A 100 8.80 9.87 11.99
CA ARG A 100 8.70 9.71 13.44
C ARG A 100 10.00 10.02 14.15
N HIS A 101 11.13 9.54 13.61
CA HIS A 101 12.43 9.54 14.26
C HIS A 101 13.19 10.86 14.08
N ARG A 102 13.89 11.30 15.13
CA ARG A 102 14.73 12.49 15.09
C ARG A 102 15.97 12.26 14.22
N LEU A 103 16.73 11.22 14.56
CA LEU A 103 17.91 10.80 13.81
C LEU A 103 17.54 9.63 12.93
N VAL A 104 17.98 9.66 11.69
CA VAL A 104 17.62 8.63 10.72
C VAL A 104 18.81 8.24 9.84
N PHE A 105 18.76 7.02 9.34
CA PHE A 105 19.68 6.53 8.32
C PHE A 105 18.92 5.83 7.20
N GLY A 106 19.59 5.69 6.06
CA GLY A 106 19.20 4.84 4.96
C GLY A 106 20.37 3.99 4.51
N ALA A 107 20.10 2.77 4.06
CA ALA A 107 21.05 1.84 3.47
C ALA A 107 20.37 0.98 2.41
N ASP A 108 21.14 0.39 1.51
CA ASP A 108 20.69 -0.46 0.40
C ASP A 108 21.30 -1.86 0.58
N ILE A 109 20.52 -2.93 0.37
CA ILE A 109 21.04 -4.29 0.40
C ILE A 109 21.77 -4.56 -0.92
N GLU A 110 23.07 -4.79 -0.85
CA GLU A 110 23.88 -5.01 -2.04
C GLU A 110 23.42 -6.23 -2.83
N LYS A 111 22.98 -5.98 -4.06
CA LYS A 111 22.57 -7.05 -5.01
C LYS A 111 21.55 -8.03 -4.41
N MET A 112 20.59 -7.57 -3.63
CA MET A 112 19.64 -8.36 -2.81
C MET A 112 19.13 -9.64 -3.49
N PHE A 113 18.63 -9.56 -4.72
CA PHE A 113 18.14 -10.75 -5.45
C PHE A 113 19.23 -11.80 -5.69
N ARG A 114 20.46 -11.35 -5.94
CA ARG A 114 21.61 -12.20 -6.26
C ARG A 114 22.21 -12.88 -5.01
N GLN A 115 21.86 -12.43 -3.80
CA GLN A 115 22.27 -13.09 -2.55
C GLN A 115 21.42 -14.32 -2.21
N ILE A 116 20.30 -14.52 -2.91
CA ILE A 116 19.34 -15.57 -2.61
C ILE A 116 19.47 -16.69 -3.63
N ARG A 117 19.87 -17.88 -3.19
CA ARG A 117 19.96 -19.05 -4.06
C ARG A 117 18.57 -19.62 -4.34
N VAL A 118 18.38 -20.04 -5.59
CA VAL A 118 17.24 -20.81 -6.05
C VAL A 118 17.56 -22.29 -5.92
N HIS A 119 16.56 -23.12 -5.68
CA HIS A 119 16.74 -24.57 -5.61
C HIS A 119 17.32 -25.09 -6.94
N GLN A 120 18.23 -26.08 -6.87
CA GLN A 120 18.95 -26.57 -8.04
C GLN A 120 18.04 -27.12 -9.14
N ASP A 121 16.91 -27.71 -8.77
CA ASP A 121 15.94 -28.24 -9.72
C ASP A 121 15.27 -27.15 -10.59
N ASP A 122 15.30 -25.91 -10.12
CA ASP A 122 14.69 -24.76 -10.82
C ASP A 122 15.69 -23.97 -11.68
N TRP A 123 17.00 -24.27 -11.63
CA TRP A 123 18.00 -23.52 -12.38
C TRP A 123 17.80 -23.59 -13.89
N ASP A 124 17.27 -24.72 -14.39
CA ASP A 124 17.04 -24.92 -15.81
C ASP A 124 15.89 -24.05 -16.37
N TYR A 125 15.01 -23.53 -15.50
CA TYR A 125 13.99 -22.56 -15.92
C TYR A 125 14.51 -21.14 -16.08
N GLN A 126 15.77 -20.87 -15.75
CA GLN A 126 16.39 -19.55 -15.88
C GLN A 126 17.77 -19.65 -16.58
N ARG A 127 17.79 -20.34 -17.75
CA ARG A 127 18.98 -20.40 -18.61
C ARG A 127 19.12 -19.15 -19.45
N ILE A 128 20.38 -18.82 -19.82
CA ILE A 128 20.73 -17.77 -20.76
C ILE A 128 21.77 -18.25 -21.75
N PHE A 129 21.80 -17.63 -22.93
CA PHE A 129 22.88 -17.81 -23.91
C PHE A 129 23.84 -16.65 -23.88
N TRP A 130 25.13 -16.93 -23.92
CA TRP A 130 26.19 -15.95 -24.13
C TRP A 130 27.11 -16.38 -25.23
N LYS A 131 27.60 -15.41 -26.04
CA LYS A 131 28.64 -15.65 -27.03
C LYS A 131 29.97 -15.16 -26.45
N ASP A 132 30.93 -16.07 -26.30
CA ASP A 132 32.27 -15.73 -25.77
C ASP A 132 33.15 -15.00 -26.82
N ASP A 133 34.39 -14.74 -26.42
CA ASP A 133 35.36 -14.02 -27.28
C ASP A 133 35.81 -14.85 -28.49
N ASP A 134 35.78 -16.17 -28.37
CA ASP A 134 36.12 -17.14 -29.43
C ASP A 134 34.96 -17.37 -30.40
N GLY A 135 33.84 -16.72 -30.13
CA GLY A 135 32.65 -16.83 -30.95
C GLY A 135 31.77 -18.02 -30.62
N GLN A 136 32.10 -18.82 -29.59
CA GLN A 136 31.34 -19.97 -29.16
C GLN A 136 30.09 -19.53 -28.36
N ILE A 137 29.03 -20.27 -28.51
CA ILE A 137 27.78 -20.06 -27.74
C ILE A 137 27.87 -20.92 -26.50
N ILE A 138 27.85 -20.25 -25.34
CA ILE A 138 27.85 -20.90 -24.03
C ILE A 138 26.47 -20.80 -23.45
N GLU A 139 25.97 -21.91 -22.90
CA GLU A 139 24.75 -21.94 -22.12
C GLU A 139 25.08 -21.81 -20.63
N TYR A 140 24.44 -20.85 -19.98
CA TYR A 140 24.51 -20.67 -18.54
C TYR A 140 23.15 -20.91 -17.91
N ARG A 141 23.11 -21.40 -16.69
CA ARG A 141 21.95 -21.42 -15.80
C ARG A 141 22.20 -20.50 -14.62
N LEU A 142 21.24 -19.61 -14.34
CA LEU A 142 21.33 -18.70 -13.21
C LEU A 142 21.00 -19.51 -11.94
N THR A 143 21.78 -19.29 -10.88
CA THR A 143 21.69 -20.06 -9.62
C THR A 143 20.99 -19.30 -8.51
N THR A 144 20.75 -18.01 -8.73
CA THR A 144 20.16 -17.10 -7.75
C THR A 144 18.82 -16.55 -8.26
N VAL A 145 18.07 -15.89 -7.38
CA VAL A 145 16.80 -15.23 -7.77
C VAL A 145 17.07 -14.22 -8.88
N THR A 146 16.40 -14.43 -10.01
CA THR A 146 16.57 -13.60 -11.20
C THR A 146 15.53 -12.48 -11.21
N TYR A 147 15.99 -11.23 -11.14
CA TYR A 147 15.12 -10.07 -11.32
C TYR A 147 14.55 -10.04 -12.75
N GLY A 148 13.27 -9.67 -12.87
CA GLY A 148 12.47 -9.79 -14.10
C GLY A 148 11.52 -10.99 -14.12
N THR A 149 11.70 -11.97 -13.22
CA THR A 149 10.69 -13.00 -12.95
C THR A 149 9.59 -12.47 -12.03
N SER A 150 8.35 -12.90 -12.23
CA SER A 150 7.17 -12.45 -11.47
C SER A 150 7.24 -12.83 -9.98
N CYS A 151 7.95 -13.91 -9.65
CA CYS A 151 8.13 -14.40 -8.28
C CYS A 151 9.29 -13.73 -7.53
N ALA A 152 10.24 -13.06 -8.22
CA ALA A 152 11.44 -12.52 -7.59
C ALA A 152 11.16 -11.54 -6.43
N PRO A 153 10.22 -10.58 -6.55
CA PRO A 153 9.91 -9.68 -5.44
C PRO A 153 9.38 -10.42 -4.21
N TRP A 154 8.52 -11.41 -4.41
CA TRP A 154 7.98 -12.20 -3.30
C TRP A 154 9.05 -13.06 -2.65
N LEU A 155 9.86 -13.77 -3.43
CA LEU A 155 10.94 -14.62 -2.92
C LEU A 155 11.91 -13.84 -2.06
N SER A 156 12.38 -12.67 -2.55
CA SER A 156 13.31 -11.84 -1.79
C SER A 156 12.70 -11.32 -0.49
N LEU A 157 11.48 -10.79 -0.55
CA LEU A 157 10.81 -10.27 0.65
C LEU A 157 10.48 -11.37 1.65
N ARG A 158 10.16 -12.59 1.17
CA ARG A 158 9.89 -13.74 2.04
C ARG A 158 11.16 -14.23 2.75
N VAL A 159 12.30 -14.26 2.04
CA VAL A 159 13.59 -14.59 2.63
C VAL A 159 13.98 -13.58 3.71
N LEU A 160 13.88 -12.27 3.40
CA LEU A 160 14.16 -11.23 4.38
C LEU A 160 13.24 -11.33 5.62
N LYS A 161 11.96 -11.63 5.41
CA LYS A 161 11.04 -11.86 6.53
C LYS A 161 11.45 -13.08 7.37
N GLN A 162 11.90 -14.16 6.72
CA GLN A 162 12.39 -15.35 7.43
C GLN A 162 13.65 -15.03 8.22
N LEU A 163 14.62 -14.33 7.64
CA LEU A 163 15.83 -13.91 8.31
C LEU A 163 15.53 -13.12 9.60
N ALA A 164 14.57 -12.20 9.55
CA ALA A 164 14.15 -11.46 10.73
C ALA A 164 13.54 -12.36 11.82
N ILE A 165 12.87 -13.46 11.45
CA ILE A 165 12.31 -14.42 12.41
C ILE A 165 13.40 -15.29 13.02
N ASP A 166 14.28 -15.82 12.19
CA ASP A 166 15.32 -16.78 12.60
C ASP A 166 16.36 -16.10 13.52
N GLU A 167 16.72 -14.86 13.24
CA GLU A 167 17.77 -14.10 13.94
C GLU A 167 17.23 -13.10 14.97
N ALA A 168 15.92 -13.09 15.24
CA ALA A 168 15.26 -12.13 16.13
C ALA A 168 15.91 -12.04 17.53
N HIS A 169 16.34 -13.16 18.05
CA HIS A 169 16.94 -13.27 19.39
C HIS A 169 18.36 -12.67 19.46
N ARG A 170 19.08 -12.62 18.34
CA ARG A 170 20.45 -12.09 18.25
C ARG A 170 20.48 -10.60 17.96
N PHE A 171 19.51 -10.10 17.21
CA PHE A 171 19.47 -8.72 16.70
C PHE A 171 18.12 -8.04 16.94
N PRO A 172 17.67 -7.95 18.21
CA PRO A 172 16.32 -7.47 18.52
C PRO A 172 16.07 -6.00 18.14
N LEU A 173 17.10 -5.14 18.19
CA LEU A 173 16.96 -3.71 17.89
C LEU A 173 16.76 -3.44 16.40
N ALA A 174 17.21 -4.34 15.53
CA ALA A 174 17.01 -4.21 14.08
C ALA A 174 15.58 -4.52 13.61
N LEU A 175 14.80 -5.28 14.41
CA LEU A 175 13.53 -5.87 13.94
C LEU A 175 12.50 -4.83 13.51
N SER A 176 12.32 -3.75 14.28
CA SER A 176 11.37 -2.68 13.95
C SER A 176 11.77 -1.99 12.64
N THR A 177 13.03 -1.61 12.53
CA THR A 177 13.62 -1.03 11.30
C THR A 177 13.41 -1.95 10.11
N PHE A 178 13.73 -3.22 10.25
CA PHE A 178 13.65 -4.21 9.18
C PHE A 178 12.22 -4.54 8.75
N ALA A 179 11.26 -4.49 9.67
CA ALA A 179 9.85 -4.73 9.39
C ALA A 179 9.14 -3.52 8.77
N ARG A 180 9.43 -2.29 9.25
CA ARG A 180 8.70 -1.07 8.90
C ARG A 180 9.44 -0.13 7.97
N GLY A 181 10.75 -0.07 8.09
CA GLY A 181 11.61 0.86 7.32
C GLY A 181 12.08 0.29 5.99
N ARG A 182 11.67 -0.90 5.60
CA ARG A 182 12.16 -1.55 4.39
C ARG A 182 11.24 -1.33 3.19
N TYR A 183 11.83 -0.84 2.10
CA TYR A 183 11.18 -0.74 0.80
C TYR A 183 12.03 -1.46 -0.26
N VAL A 184 11.66 -2.70 -0.59
CA VAL A 184 12.40 -3.63 -1.46
C VAL A 184 13.80 -3.89 -0.90
N ASP A 185 14.84 -3.32 -1.50
CA ASP A 185 16.26 -3.38 -1.12
C ASP A 185 16.73 -2.20 -0.27
N ASP A 186 16.00 -1.10 -0.23
CA ASP A 186 16.28 0.04 0.63
C ASP A 186 15.79 -0.20 2.06
N ILE A 187 16.60 0.13 3.05
CA ILE A 187 16.27 0.06 4.48
C ILE A 187 16.48 1.42 5.12
N TYR A 188 15.45 1.95 5.74
CA TYR A 188 15.48 3.20 6.50
C TYR A 188 15.22 2.92 7.96
N GLY A 189 15.99 3.51 8.86
CA GLY A 189 15.85 3.36 10.29
C GLY A 189 16.05 4.68 11.01
N GLY A 190 15.77 4.68 12.31
CA GLY A 190 15.98 5.88 13.10
C GLY A 190 15.81 5.66 14.59
N ALA A 191 16.28 6.66 15.34
CA ALA A 191 16.25 6.71 16.80
C ALA A 191 16.07 8.14 17.31
N GLU A 192 15.94 8.29 18.63
CA GLU A 192 15.88 9.60 19.28
C GLU A 192 17.29 10.11 19.65
N THR A 193 18.23 9.20 19.99
CA THR A 193 19.61 9.53 20.39
C THR A 193 20.63 8.89 19.45
N GLU A 194 21.88 9.38 19.49
CA GLU A 194 22.98 8.85 18.69
C GLU A 194 23.38 7.44 19.14
N GLU A 195 23.33 7.17 20.46
CA GLU A 195 23.65 5.86 21.05
C GLU A 195 22.64 4.79 20.60
N GLU A 196 21.34 5.11 20.63
CA GLU A 196 20.29 4.22 20.12
C GLU A 196 20.46 3.97 18.61
N LEU A 197 20.77 5.02 17.85
CA LEU A 197 20.98 4.93 16.41
C LEU A 197 22.14 3.99 16.09
N GLU A 198 23.27 4.15 16.82
CA GLU A 198 24.45 3.31 16.69
C GLU A 198 24.13 1.84 16.99
N ALA A 199 23.40 1.58 18.08
CA ALA A 199 23.02 0.24 18.49
C ALA A 199 22.10 -0.43 17.41
N ILE A 200 21.10 0.30 16.91
CA ILE A 200 20.22 -0.19 15.84
C ILE A 200 21.00 -0.50 14.56
N ILE A 201 21.95 0.36 14.16
CA ILE A 201 22.77 0.15 12.97
C ILE A 201 23.66 -1.11 13.13
N LYS A 202 24.27 -1.31 14.30
CA LYS A 202 25.08 -2.52 14.58
C LYS A 202 24.24 -3.79 14.47
N ASP A 203 23.08 -3.81 15.10
CA ASP A 203 22.16 -4.94 15.03
C ASP A 203 21.69 -5.19 13.59
N LEU A 204 21.38 -4.13 12.84
CA LEU A 204 20.94 -4.24 11.46
C LEU A 204 22.04 -4.83 10.54
N ILE A 205 23.28 -4.38 10.70
CA ILE A 205 24.42 -4.95 9.98
C ILE A 205 24.56 -6.43 10.34
N GLY A 206 24.52 -6.76 11.64
CA GLY A 206 24.60 -8.14 12.11
C GLY A 206 23.50 -9.04 11.54
N LEU A 207 22.25 -8.57 11.57
CA LEU A 207 21.09 -9.27 11.00
C LEU A 207 21.26 -9.52 9.50
N CYS A 208 21.61 -8.50 8.75
CA CYS A 208 21.78 -8.63 7.30
C CYS A 208 22.97 -9.53 6.95
N MET A 209 24.09 -9.41 7.66
CA MET A 209 25.27 -10.25 7.45
C MET A 209 25.02 -11.72 7.82
N ALA A 210 24.19 -12.02 8.81
CA ALA A 210 23.76 -13.39 9.13
C ALA A 210 23.04 -14.05 7.94
N GLY A 211 22.33 -13.26 7.12
CA GLY A 211 21.72 -13.69 5.86
C GLY A 211 22.59 -13.58 4.62
N GLY A 212 23.86 -13.18 4.75
CA GLY A 212 24.75 -12.94 3.61
C GLY A 212 24.34 -11.74 2.75
N MET A 213 23.69 -10.73 3.35
CA MET A 213 23.14 -9.54 2.67
C MET A 213 23.86 -8.26 3.13
N PRO A 214 25.05 -7.96 2.61
CA PRO A 214 25.80 -6.76 3.00
C PRO A 214 25.04 -5.49 2.66
N LEU A 215 25.17 -4.48 3.53
CA LEU A 215 24.57 -3.16 3.35
C LEU A 215 25.57 -2.16 2.78
N GLN A 216 25.09 -1.30 1.89
CA GLN A 216 25.86 -0.27 1.21
C GLN A 216 25.07 1.04 1.07
N LYS A 217 25.70 2.06 0.44
CA LYS A 217 25.11 3.38 0.15
C LYS A 217 24.47 4.04 1.38
N TRP A 218 25.19 3.99 2.47
CA TRP A 218 24.73 4.57 3.73
C TRP A 218 24.59 6.09 3.64
N CYS A 219 23.52 6.60 4.22
CA CYS A 219 23.25 8.02 4.40
C CYS A 219 22.58 8.25 5.74
N SER A 220 22.76 9.43 6.33
CA SER A 220 22.16 9.79 7.61
C SER A 220 22.16 11.30 7.80
N ASN A 221 21.19 11.83 8.59
CA ASN A 221 21.26 13.18 9.15
C ASN A 221 22.16 13.26 10.40
N ALA A 222 22.72 12.09 10.83
CA ALA A 222 23.74 11.98 11.88
C ALA A 222 25.03 11.34 11.31
N PRO A 223 25.77 12.00 10.40
CA PRO A 223 26.91 11.40 9.72
C PRO A 223 28.08 11.04 10.65
N ARG A 224 28.18 11.68 11.83
CA ARG A 224 29.20 11.36 12.83
C ARG A 224 29.02 9.95 13.38
N THR A 225 27.80 9.52 13.64
CA THR A 225 27.46 8.17 14.11
C THR A 225 27.89 7.11 13.09
N LEU A 226 27.67 7.35 11.78
CA LEU A 226 28.18 6.45 10.73
C LEU A 226 29.71 6.39 10.72
N GLY A 227 30.38 7.54 10.86
CA GLY A 227 31.85 7.61 10.92
C GLY A 227 32.46 6.85 12.10
N GLN A 228 31.82 6.88 13.27
CA GLN A 228 32.25 6.11 14.47
C GLN A 228 32.18 4.59 14.23
N LEU A 229 31.25 4.16 13.39
CA LEU A 229 31.10 2.75 12.97
C LEU A 229 32.05 2.36 11.81
N GLY A 230 32.91 3.26 11.36
CA GLY A 230 33.78 3.02 10.19
C GLY A 230 33.00 2.96 8.87
N ILE A 231 31.78 3.42 8.84
CA ILE A 231 30.94 3.43 7.65
C ILE A 231 31.17 4.76 6.92
N SER A 232 31.68 4.67 5.70
CA SER A 232 31.76 5.84 4.83
C SER A 232 30.35 6.23 4.37
N ALA A 233 29.82 7.34 4.89
CA ALA A 233 28.65 7.95 4.28
C ALA A 233 29.01 8.35 2.85
N GLU A 234 28.24 7.92 1.86
CA GLU A 234 28.38 8.49 0.51
C GLU A 234 28.23 10.01 0.62
N SER A 235 29.09 10.75 -0.11
CA SER A 235 29.05 12.21 -0.14
C SER A 235 27.67 12.64 -0.63
N ALA A 236 26.78 12.76 0.32
CA ALA A 236 25.43 13.29 0.25
C ALA A 236 24.66 13.14 -1.06
N PRO A 237 24.22 11.98 -1.44
CA PRO A 237 23.19 11.94 -2.46
C PRO A 237 21.86 12.34 -1.83
N THR A 238 21.15 13.19 -2.54
CA THR A 238 19.71 13.36 -2.34
C THR A 238 19.05 12.01 -2.62
N ILE A 239 18.35 11.47 -1.64
CA ILE A 239 17.66 10.18 -1.80
C ILE A 239 16.36 10.41 -2.57
N GLU A 240 16.22 9.79 -3.72
CA GLU A 240 15.01 9.80 -4.53
C GLU A 240 14.14 8.58 -4.16
N PHE A 241 12.94 8.81 -3.66
CA PHE A 241 11.98 7.75 -3.35
C PHE A 241 11.26 7.26 -4.60
N GLY A 242 11.20 5.93 -4.76
CA GLY A 242 10.48 5.23 -5.82
C GLY A 242 11.28 4.88 -7.06
N GLU A 243 10.85 3.79 -7.69
CA GLU A 243 11.55 3.10 -8.76
C GLU A 243 11.42 3.77 -10.11
N SER A 244 11.83 4.85 -10.54
CA SER A 244 12.01 5.07 -11.97
C SER A 244 12.77 6.33 -12.34
N SER A 245 13.63 6.17 -13.32
CA SER A 245 14.30 7.22 -14.08
C SER A 245 13.37 8.16 -14.87
N VAL A 246 12.04 7.94 -14.83
CA VAL A 246 11.04 8.60 -15.68
C VAL A 246 10.11 9.53 -14.88
N LYS A 247 10.44 9.93 -13.65
CA LYS A 247 9.62 10.85 -12.88
C LYS A 247 9.86 12.28 -13.30
N VAL A 248 8.78 13.01 -13.52
CA VAL A 248 8.83 14.45 -13.82
C VAL A 248 8.93 15.26 -12.52
N LEU A 249 8.29 14.79 -11.47
CA LEU A 249 8.37 15.37 -10.12
C LEU A 249 8.39 14.24 -9.10
N GLY A 250 9.43 14.16 -8.30
CA GLY A 250 9.60 13.11 -7.28
C GLY A 250 10.03 13.67 -5.94
N LEU A 251 9.50 13.07 -4.87
CA LEU A 251 9.92 13.37 -3.50
C LEU A 251 11.33 12.86 -3.27
N CYS A 252 12.19 13.73 -2.73
CA CYS A 252 13.57 13.44 -2.38
C CYS A 252 13.81 13.83 -0.92
N TRP A 253 14.71 13.14 -0.24
CA TRP A 253 15.20 13.54 1.08
C TRP A 253 16.66 14.00 0.99
N GLN A 254 16.95 15.14 1.60
CA GLN A 254 18.29 15.69 1.75
C GLN A 254 18.75 15.51 3.20
N PRO A 255 19.66 14.56 3.47
CA PRO A 255 20.11 14.26 4.84
C PRO A 255 20.73 15.44 5.59
N GLN A 256 21.49 16.32 4.92
CA GLN A 256 22.22 17.42 5.56
C GLN A 256 21.30 18.48 6.18
N THR A 257 20.19 18.78 5.52
CA THR A 257 19.18 19.74 5.99
C THR A 257 18.02 19.08 6.69
N ASP A 258 17.95 17.76 6.62
CA ASP A 258 16.86 16.90 7.09
C ASP A 258 15.49 17.32 6.55
N THR A 259 15.44 17.63 5.26
CA THR A 259 14.25 18.13 4.58
C THR A 259 13.87 17.30 3.36
N PHE A 260 12.58 17.24 3.09
CA PHE A 260 12.04 16.76 1.83
C PHE A 260 12.00 17.86 0.80
N HIS A 261 12.34 17.50 -0.43
CA HIS A 261 12.31 18.36 -1.61
C HIS A 261 11.60 17.66 -2.75
N PHE A 262 11.13 18.41 -3.73
CA PHE A 262 10.62 17.85 -4.97
C PHE A 262 11.59 18.12 -6.11
N LYS A 263 12.10 17.05 -6.73
CA LYS A 263 12.96 17.17 -7.91
C LYS A 263 12.07 17.21 -9.14
N ALA A 264 11.97 18.37 -9.77
CA ALA A 264 11.26 18.58 -11.01
C ALA A 264 12.17 18.30 -12.22
N ARG A 265 11.62 17.68 -13.27
CA ARG A 265 12.25 17.51 -14.58
C ARG A 265 11.41 18.22 -15.62
N ASN A 266 12.07 18.71 -16.69
CA ASN A 266 11.37 19.34 -17.79
C ASN A 266 10.56 18.30 -18.56
N PHE A 267 9.33 18.66 -18.88
CA PHE A 267 8.54 17.90 -19.84
C PHE A 267 9.11 18.11 -21.24
N SER A 268 9.29 17.04 -22.00
CA SER A 268 9.71 17.06 -23.37
C SER A 268 8.51 16.81 -24.30
N GLY A 269 8.36 17.64 -25.33
CA GLY A 269 7.39 17.46 -26.40
C GLY A 269 6.35 18.58 -26.50
N ASP A 270 6.12 19.03 -27.76
CA ASP A 270 5.20 20.12 -28.12
C ASP A 270 3.77 19.63 -28.34
N THR A 271 3.60 18.36 -28.72
CA THR A 271 2.29 17.76 -28.99
C THR A 271 1.62 17.37 -27.67
N ILE A 272 0.50 18.01 -27.37
CA ILE A 272 -0.25 17.79 -26.14
C ILE A 272 -1.54 17.05 -26.47
N THR A 273 -1.63 15.79 -26.02
CA THR A 273 -2.79 14.89 -26.17
C THR A 273 -3.24 14.39 -24.80
N LYS A 274 -4.43 13.78 -24.70
CA LYS A 274 -4.90 13.15 -23.46
C LYS A 274 -3.91 12.10 -22.93
N ARG A 275 -3.32 11.30 -23.84
CA ARG A 275 -2.34 10.27 -23.49
C ARG A 275 -1.07 10.89 -22.87
N VAL A 276 -0.57 11.94 -23.48
CA VAL A 276 0.62 12.66 -22.99
C VAL A 276 0.35 13.23 -21.60
N ILE A 277 -0.77 13.95 -21.42
CA ILE A 277 -1.15 14.55 -20.15
C ILE A 277 -1.29 13.50 -19.04
N LEU A 278 -1.99 12.39 -19.33
CA LEU A 278 -2.15 11.30 -18.35
C LEU A 278 -0.79 10.69 -17.97
N SER A 279 0.08 10.49 -18.96
CA SER A 279 1.44 10.00 -18.72
C SER A 279 2.24 10.95 -17.85
N GLU A 280 2.13 12.26 -18.05
CA GLU A 280 2.82 13.29 -17.27
C GLU A 280 2.28 13.37 -15.83
N ILE A 281 0.94 13.32 -15.67
CA ILE A 281 0.32 13.27 -14.34
C ILE A 281 0.80 12.03 -13.56
N ALA A 282 0.90 10.89 -14.21
CA ALA A 282 1.38 9.65 -13.59
C ALA A 282 2.86 9.72 -13.15
N GLN A 283 3.62 10.65 -13.72
CA GLN A 283 5.02 10.89 -13.36
C GLN A 283 5.19 11.86 -12.18
N ILE A 284 4.11 12.48 -11.69
CA ILE A 284 4.13 13.28 -10.47
C ILE A 284 4.03 12.33 -9.28
N TYR A 285 5.13 12.18 -8.54
CA TYR A 285 5.20 11.23 -7.43
C TYR A 285 5.19 11.97 -6.08
N ASP A 286 4.03 11.98 -5.45
CA ASP A 286 3.76 12.57 -4.13
C ASP A 286 3.10 11.53 -3.21
N PRO A 287 3.88 10.60 -2.66
CA PRO A 287 3.33 9.48 -1.88
C PRO A 287 2.68 9.90 -0.56
N LEU A 288 3.05 11.05 -0.01
CA LEU A 288 2.47 11.60 1.21
C LEU A 288 1.37 12.64 0.95
N GLY A 289 1.15 13.04 -0.30
CA GLY A 289 0.19 14.10 -0.61
C GLY A 289 0.60 15.49 -0.13
N LEU A 290 1.90 15.76 0.03
CA LEU A 290 2.38 17.05 0.51
C LEU A 290 2.07 18.18 -0.46
N ILE A 291 2.02 17.88 -1.76
CA ILE A 291 1.62 18.82 -2.83
C ILE A 291 0.22 18.47 -3.40
N ALA A 292 -0.63 17.81 -2.59
CA ALA A 292 -1.98 17.42 -3.00
C ALA A 292 -2.83 18.55 -3.60
N PRO A 293 -2.76 19.80 -3.11
CA PRO A 293 -3.47 20.94 -3.72
C PRO A 293 -3.06 21.23 -5.16
N VAL A 294 -1.82 20.97 -5.53
CA VAL A 294 -1.33 21.11 -6.91
C VAL A 294 -1.69 19.88 -7.75
N THR A 295 -1.50 18.67 -7.20
CA THR A 295 -1.78 17.45 -7.95
C THR A 295 -3.26 17.28 -8.28
N ILE A 296 -4.17 17.79 -7.44
CA ILE A 296 -5.62 17.74 -7.73
C ILE A 296 -5.99 18.55 -8.94
N THR A 297 -5.34 19.70 -9.18
CA THR A 297 -5.56 20.54 -10.36
C THR A 297 -5.33 19.75 -11.65
N SER A 298 -4.28 18.94 -11.70
CA SER A 298 -4.00 18.09 -12.86
C SER A 298 -5.04 16.97 -13.05
N LYS A 299 -5.55 16.40 -11.94
CA LYS A 299 -6.59 15.37 -11.96
C LYS A 299 -7.95 15.92 -12.39
N ILE A 300 -8.29 17.13 -11.96
CA ILE A 300 -9.47 17.87 -12.43
C ILE A 300 -9.34 18.15 -13.93
N PHE A 301 -8.18 18.61 -14.37
CA PHE A 301 -7.92 18.90 -15.76
C PHE A 301 -8.11 17.68 -16.68
N ILE A 302 -7.59 16.52 -16.32
CA ILE A 302 -7.79 15.31 -17.13
C ILE A 302 -9.27 14.88 -17.14
N GLN A 303 -10.02 15.11 -16.06
CA GLN A 303 -11.45 14.83 -15.99
C GLN A 303 -12.24 15.76 -16.92
N GLU A 304 -11.87 17.05 -17.00
CA GLU A 304 -12.44 17.99 -17.98
C GLU A 304 -12.22 17.51 -19.42
N LEU A 305 -11.02 17.03 -19.74
CA LEU A 305 -10.71 16.50 -21.07
C LEU A 305 -11.50 15.24 -21.43
N TRP A 306 -11.92 14.43 -20.45
CA TRP A 306 -12.81 13.30 -20.72
C TRP A 306 -14.21 13.74 -21.14
N LEU A 307 -14.69 14.84 -20.59
CA LEU A 307 -15.99 15.41 -20.99
C LEU A 307 -16.01 15.92 -22.44
N LEU A 308 -14.86 16.30 -22.99
CA LEU A 308 -14.71 16.74 -24.37
C LEU A 308 -14.80 15.57 -25.39
N LYS A 309 -14.80 14.33 -24.92
CA LYS A 309 -14.88 13.11 -25.76
C LYS A 309 -13.81 13.00 -26.86
N LEU A 310 -12.67 13.66 -26.71
CA LEU A 310 -11.53 13.59 -27.61
C LEU A 310 -10.94 12.17 -27.65
N ASP A 311 -10.33 11.77 -28.75
CA ASP A 311 -9.53 10.55 -28.81
C ASP A 311 -8.22 10.67 -28.03
N TRP A 312 -7.59 9.53 -27.73
CA TRP A 312 -6.38 9.48 -26.88
C TRP A 312 -5.20 10.25 -27.46
N ASP A 313 -5.03 10.24 -28.78
CA ASP A 313 -3.90 10.82 -29.50
C ASP A 313 -4.31 12.07 -30.30
N GLU A 314 -5.55 12.49 -30.17
CA GLU A 314 -6.06 13.75 -30.72
C GLU A 314 -5.47 14.95 -29.97
N GLN A 315 -5.10 15.99 -30.72
CA GLN A 315 -4.63 17.22 -30.12
C GLN A 315 -5.76 17.91 -29.35
N ILE A 316 -5.47 18.29 -28.12
CA ILE A 316 -6.46 18.99 -27.31
C ILE A 316 -6.66 20.46 -27.80
N PRO A 317 -7.81 21.07 -27.53
CA PRO A 317 -8.08 22.45 -27.91
C PRO A 317 -6.99 23.43 -27.40
N MET A 318 -6.67 24.45 -28.19
CA MET A 318 -5.57 25.38 -27.92
C MET A 318 -5.64 26.03 -26.54
N THR A 319 -6.84 26.34 -26.07
CA THR A 319 -7.07 26.92 -24.73
C THR A 319 -6.62 25.97 -23.61
N HIS A 320 -6.95 24.68 -23.72
CA HIS A 320 -6.52 23.65 -22.79
C HIS A 320 -5.01 23.38 -22.93
N ALA A 321 -4.47 23.38 -24.14
CA ALA A 321 -3.05 23.22 -24.38
C ALA A 321 -2.22 24.34 -23.73
N LYS A 322 -2.69 25.60 -23.82
CA LYS A 322 -2.04 26.75 -23.17
C LYS A 322 -2.07 26.61 -21.64
N ARG A 323 -3.22 26.24 -21.07
CA ARG A 323 -3.37 26.01 -19.62
C ARG A 323 -2.45 24.88 -19.12
N TRP A 324 -2.31 23.80 -19.89
CA TRP A 324 -1.42 22.69 -19.52
C TRP A 324 0.07 23.08 -19.61
N ARG A 325 0.47 23.88 -20.62
CA ARG A 325 1.85 24.41 -20.69
C ARG A 325 2.18 25.29 -19.48
N SER A 326 1.30 26.20 -19.12
CA SER A 326 1.49 27.03 -17.92
C SER A 326 1.66 26.16 -16.66
N PHE A 327 0.81 25.13 -16.50
CA PHE A 327 0.95 24.21 -15.37
C PHE A 327 2.30 23.48 -15.37
N ARG A 328 2.80 23.02 -16.54
CA ARG A 328 4.13 22.40 -16.67
C ARG A 328 5.26 23.35 -16.22
N GLU A 329 5.21 24.59 -16.64
CA GLU A 329 6.21 25.60 -16.30
C GLU A 329 6.19 25.90 -14.80
N GLU A 330 5.00 26.03 -14.23
CA GLU A 330 4.83 26.34 -12.81
C GLU A 330 5.28 25.18 -11.89
N LEU A 331 5.16 23.91 -12.33
CA LEU A 331 5.64 22.75 -11.58
C LEU A 331 7.13 22.84 -11.23
N GLN A 332 7.95 23.51 -12.06
CA GLN A 332 9.37 23.71 -11.80
C GLN A 332 9.62 24.47 -10.49
N ARG A 333 8.71 25.35 -10.10
CA ARG A 333 8.81 26.16 -8.88
C ARG A 333 8.68 25.32 -7.60
N LEU A 334 8.11 24.11 -7.68
CA LEU A 334 8.04 23.20 -6.54
C LEU A 334 9.42 22.68 -6.11
N SER A 335 10.44 22.77 -6.95
CA SER A 335 11.81 22.38 -6.59
C SER A 335 12.42 23.26 -5.49
N SER A 336 11.87 24.46 -5.26
CA SER A 336 12.28 25.34 -4.17
C SER A 336 11.61 25.04 -2.82
N LEU A 337 10.64 24.10 -2.77
CA LEU A 337 10.02 23.68 -1.51
C LEU A 337 11.01 22.89 -0.66
N SER A 338 11.07 23.24 0.63
CA SER A 338 11.85 22.56 1.64
C SER A 338 10.94 22.25 2.82
N ILE A 339 10.65 20.96 3.01
CA ILE A 339 9.65 20.49 3.98
C ILE A 339 10.37 19.69 5.06
N PRO A 340 10.28 20.06 6.34
CA PRO A 340 10.91 19.29 7.42
C PRO A 340 10.44 17.84 7.40
N ARG A 341 11.40 16.89 7.43
CA ARG A 341 11.09 15.47 7.50
C ARG A 341 10.54 15.09 8.87
N TRP A 342 11.23 15.51 9.92
CA TRP A 342 10.90 15.11 11.29
C TRP A 342 9.64 15.80 11.80
N LEU A 343 8.68 15.00 12.30
CA LEU A 343 7.42 15.49 12.90
C LEU A 343 7.59 16.00 14.34
N ARG A 344 8.82 16.04 14.85
CA ARG A 344 9.14 16.46 16.23
C ARG A 344 8.44 15.61 17.29
N LEU A 345 8.23 14.33 16.99
CA LEU A 345 7.84 13.33 17.96
C LEU A 345 9.04 13.04 18.86
N SER A 346 8.85 13.11 20.18
CA SER A 346 9.85 12.76 21.18
C SER A 346 9.15 12.23 22.42
N ALA A 347 9.83 11.41 23.19
CA ALA A 347 9.30 10.88 24.45
C ALA A 347 8.89 12.03 25.41
N GLY A 348 7.79 11.84 26.13
CA GLY A 348 7.27 12.81 27.09
C GLY A 348 6.49 13.99 26.50
N LYS A 349 6.35 14.10 25.18
CA LYS A 349 5.44 15.08 24.56
C LYS A 349 4.01 14.57 24.57
N LYS A 350 3.07 15.48 24.79
CA LYS A 350 1.66 15.23 24.48
C LYS A 350 1.44 15.35 22.96
N ILE A 351 0.61 14.48 22.43
CA ILE A 351 0.38 14.36 20.98
C ILE A 351 -1.12 14.35 20.70
N GLN A 352 -1.51 15.09 19.68
CA GLN A 352 -2.85 15.08 19.10
C GLN A 352 -2.74 14.95 17.58
N LEU A 353 -3.71 14.29 16.96
CA LEU A 353 -3.87 14.24 15.53
C LEU A 353 -5.12 15.02 15.12
N HIS A 354 -4.95 15.91 14.15
CA HIS A 354 -6.02 16.75 13.63
C HIS A 354 -6.21 16.47 12.13
N GLY A 355 -7.39 16.00 11.76
CA GLY A 355 -7.76 15.71 10.39
C GLY A 355 -8.77 16.74 9.88
N PHE A 356 -8.55 17.24 8.67
CA PHE A 356 -9.43 18.22 8.01
C PHE A 356 -9.98 17.62 6.73
N ALA A 357 -11.26 17.85 6.48
CA ALA A 357 -11.95 17.41 5.27
C ALA A 357 -12.72 18.56 4.64
N ASP A 358 -12.69 18.60 3.33
CA ASP A 358 -13.45 19.56 2.51
C ASP A 358 -13.88 18.93 1.19
N ALA A 359 -14.95 19.41 0.60
CA ALA A 359 -15.38 19.02 -0.72
C ALA A 359 -15.94 20.19 -1.53
N SER A 360 -15.49 20.26 -2.77
CA SER A 360 -16.05 21.10 -3.81
C SER A 360 -16.84 20.28 -4.84
N THR A 361 -17.47 20.94 -5.79
CA THR A 361 -18.09 20.28 -6.95
C THR A 361 -17.09 19.54 -7.83
N LEU A 362 -15.81 19.86 -7.74
CA LEU A 362 -14.73 19.32 -8.57
C LEU A 362 -13.96 18.19 -7.88
N ALA A 363 -13.72 18.31 -6.58
CA ALA A 363 -12.89 17.34 -5.87
C ALA A 363 -13.18 17.33 -4.36
N MET A 364 -12.58 16.36 -3.68
CA MET A 364 -12.57 16.18 -2.23
C MET A 364 -11.13 16.19 -1.74
N GLY A 365 -10.88 16.89 -0.64
CA GLY A 365 -9.60 17.00 0.05
C GLY A 365 -9.65 16.44 1.47
N ALA A 366 -8.56 15.84 1.92
CA ALA A 366 -8.32 15.44 3.30
C ALA A 366 -6.86 15.65 3.66
N SER A 367 -6.59 16.22 4.83
CA SER A 367 -5.24 16.43 5.35
C SER A 367 -5.18 16.06 6.83
N VAL A 368 -4.02 15.56 7.28
CA VAL A 368 -3.79 15.19 8.68
C VAL A 368 -2.56 15.91 9.19
N TYR A 369 -2.72 16.57 10.34
CA TYR A 369 -1.68 17.29 11.06
C TYR A 369 -1.41 16.62 12.40
N LEU A 370 -0.15 16.64 12.78
CA LEU A 370 0.31 16.24 14.10
C LEU A 370 0.61 17.48 14.92
N ARG A 371 -0.05 17.61 16.06
CA ARG A 371 0.22 18.62 17.08
C ARG A 371 0.95 17.96 18.23
N SER A 372 2.14 18.46 18.55
CA SER A 372 2.94 17.98 19.69
C SER A 372 3.40 19.15 20.55
N TRP A 373 3.42 18.95 21.88
CA TRP A 373 3.88 19.99 22.80
C TRP A 373 4.46 19.42 24.09
N SER A 374 5.33 20.21 24.68
CA SER A 374 5.83 20.01 26.06
C SER A 374 6.05 21.37 26.71
N ALA A 375 6.23 21.37 28.03
CA ALA A 375 6.52 22.62 28.77
C ALA A 375 7.80 23.32 28.26
N SER A 376 8.78 22.56 27.79
CA SER A 376 10.08 23.07 27.34
C SER A 376 10.14 23.47 25.87
N SER A 377 9.34 22.82 24.99
CA SER A 377 9.48 22.99 23.52
C SER A 377 8.35 23.79 22.87
N GLY A 378 7.35 24.22 23.65
CA GLY A 378 6.16 24.86 23.10
C GLY A 378 5.33 23.92 22.21
N VAL A 379 4.39 24.49 21.48
CA VAL A 379 3.50 23.75 20.55
C VAL A 379 4.09 23.73 19.15
N ASN A 380 4.09 22.55 18.52
CA ASN A 380 4.48 22.34 17.13
C ASN A 380 3.33 21.70 16.38
N VAL A 381 3.04 22.18 15.17
CA VAL A 381 2.04 21.61 14.26
C VAL A 381 2.72 21.31 12.93
N ASN A 382 2.54 20.09 12.43
CA ASN A 382 3.18 19.63 11.20
C ASN A 382 2.17 18.88 10.34
N LEU A 383 2.11 19.19 9.04
CA LEU A 383 1.39 18.36 8.06
C LEU A 383 2.05 16.99 7.98
N VAL A 384 1.28 15.93 8.26
CA VAL A 384 1.75 14.55 8.15
C VAL A 384 1.60 14.05 6.73
N CYS A 385 0.37 14.05 6.24
CA CYS A 385 0.04 13.64 4.88
C CYS A 385 -1.33 14.17 4.47
N ALA A 386 -1.61 14.09 3.17
CA ALA A 386 -2.90 14.47 2.62
C ALA A 386 -3.33 13.53 1.50
N LYS A 387 -4.59 13.59 1.13
CA LYS A 387 -5.18 12.82 0.04
C LYS A 387 -6.24 13.61 -0.68
N THR A 388 -6.27 13.52 -2.01
CA THR A 388 -7.28 14.17 -2.83
C THR A 388 -7.93 13.17 -3.79
N LYS A 389 -9.18 13.43 -4.12
CA LYS A 389 -9.95 12.64 -5.09
C LYS A 389 -10.88 13.54 -5.87
N VAL A 390 -10.90 13.42 -7.21
CA VAL A 390 -11.89 14.14 -8.04
C VAL A 390 -13.32 13.70 -7.72
N ALA A 391 -14.25 14.63 -7.81
CA ALA A 391 -15.66 14.35 -7.65
C ALA A 391 -16.16 13.43 -8.78
N PRO A 392 -17.15 12.56 -8.52
CA PRO A 392 -17.74 11.72 -9.57
C PRO A 392 -18.39 12.57 -10.66
N LEU A 393 -18.31 12.12 -11.92
CA LEU A 393 -18.97 12.78 -13.06
C LEU A 393 -20.50 12.81 -12.89
N LYS A 394 -21.07 11.78 -12.26
CA LYS A 394 -22.49 11.81 -11.85
C LYS A 394 -22.63 12.81 -10.71
N LYS A 395 -23.36 13.89 -10.98
CA LYS A 395 -23.58 14.96 -10.01
C LYS A 395 -24.08 14.41 -8.66
N MET A 396 -23.42 14.84 -7.61
CA MET A 396 -23.79 14.60 -6.22
C MET A 396 -24.01 15.95 -5.52
N THR A 397 -24.85 15.95 -4.49
CA THR A 397 -25.03 17.14 -3.64
C THR A 397 -23.78 17.41 -2.83
N ILE A 398 -23.50 18.68 -2.54
CA ILE A 398 -22.33 19.07 -1.74
C ILE A 398 -22.28 18.34 -0.40
N PRO A 399 -23.37 18.26 0.41
CA PRO A 399 -23.29 17.51 1.67
C PRO A 399 -22.91 16.03 1.53
N ARG A 400 -23.27 15.39 0.42
CA ARG A 400 -22.84 14.00 0.15
C ARG A 400 -21.35 13.92 -0.24
N LEU A 401 -20.83 14.91 -0.95
CA LEU A 401 -19.38 15.03 -1.24
C LEU A 401 -18.60 15.28 0.05
N GLU A 402 -19.09 16.19 0.92
CA GLU A 402 -18.53 16.48 2.24
C GLU A 402 -18.49 15.22 3.13
N LEU A 403 -19.58 14.48 3.20
CA LEU A 403 -19.60 13.21 3.93
C LEU A 403 -18.61 12.19 3.34
N THR A 404 -18.40 12.22 2.02
CA THR A 404 -17.40 11.35 1.37
C THR A 404 -15.98 11.79 1.70
N ALA A 405 -15.73 13.12 1.78
CA ALA A 405 -14.46 13.69 2.26
C ALA A 405 -14.22 13.34 3.74
N ALA A 406 -15.28 13.35 4.56
CA ALA A 406 -15.24 12.91 5.96
C ALA A 406 -14.82 11.44 6.10
N VAL A 407 -15.34 10.53 5.27
CA VAL A 407 -14.85 9.14 5.21
C VAL A 407 -13.39 9.07 4.81
N MET A 408 -12.97 9.93 3.87
CA MET A 408 -11.59 9.95 3.38
C MET A 408 -10.61 10.40 4.48
N VAL A 409 -10.93 11.45 5.24
CA VAL A 409 -10.09 11.90 6.36
C VAL A 409 -10.09 10.90 7.50
N THR A 410 -11.21 10.25 7.79
CA THR A 410 -11.30 9.18 8.79
C THR A 410 -10.34 8.02 8.47
N ASN A 411 -10.37 7.53 7.22
CA ASN A 411 -9.46 6.46 6.80
C ASN A 411 -8.00 6.91 6.82
N LEU A 412 -7.72 8.17 6.43
CA LEU A 412 -6.37 8.73 6.44
C LEU A 412 -5.84 8.90 7.86
N MET A 413 -6.68 9.35 8.80
CA MET A 413 -6.36 9.48 10.22
C MET A 413 -6.03 8.13 10.85
N ALA A 414 -6.87 7.12 10.65
CA ALA A 414 -6.62 5.75 11.13
C ALA A 414 -5.34 5.16 10.55
N TYR A 415 -5.04 5.48 9.30
CA TYR A 415 -3.80 5.09 8.64
C TYR A 415 -2.59 5.76 9.31
N VAL A 416 -2.63 7.07 9.54
CA VAL A 416 -1.55 7.83 10.19
C VAL A 416 -1.31 7.35 11.62
N GLN A 417 -2.39 7.16 12.40
CA GLN A 417 -2.32 6.68 13.79
C GLN A 417 -1.56 5.36 13.87
N ARG A 418 -1.92 4.40 13.01
CA ARG A 418 -1.26 3.09 12.94
C ARG A 418 0.19 3.18 12.43
N ALA A 419 0.45 3.99 11.37
CA ALA A 419 1.78 4.10 10.78
C ALA A 419 2.79 4.76 11.73
N LEU A 420 2.33 5.72 12.56
CA LEU A 420 3.14 6.38 13.58
C LEU A 420 3.10 5.69 14.96
N GLU A 421 2.31 4.61 15.13
CA GLU A 421 2.11 3.93 16.43
C GLU A 421 1.67 4.90 17.54
N LEU A 422 0.62 5.66 17.26
CA LEU A 422 0.06 6.68 18.16
C LEU A 422 -1.32 6.26 18.67
N ASP A 423 -1.43 5.06 19.25
CA ASP A 423 -2.71 4.47 19.68
C ASP A 423 -3.39 5.30 20.77
N ASP A 424 -2.62 5.97 21.62
CA ASP A 424 -3.10 6.80 22.75
C ASP A 424 -3.33 8.29 22.36
N ALA A 425 -3.09 8.66 21.08
CA ALA A 425 -3.26 10.05 20.67
C ALA A 425 -4.73 10.46 20.64
N GLU A 426 -5.04 11.65 21.13
CA GLU A 426 -6.37 12.25 20.93
C GLU A 426 -6.58 12.60 19.47
N LEU A 427 -7.78 12.25 18.94
CA LEU A 427 -8.15 12.41 17.54
C LEU A 427 -9.23 13.47 17.38
N TYR A 428 -8.94 14.50 16.61
CA TYR A 428 -9.85 15.57 16.26
C TYR A 428 -10.07 15.60 14.74
N LEU A 429 -11.33 15.62 14.33
CA LEU A 429 -11.72 15.70 12.92
C LEU A 429 -12.55 16.95 12.68
N TRP A 430 -12.28 17.64 11.59
CA TRP A 430 -12.82 18.96 11.28
C TRP A 430 -13.43 18.98 9.89
N SER A 431 -14.61 19.57 9.76
CA SER A 431 -15.28 19.88 8.49
C SER A 431 -16.06 21.17 8.63
N ASP A 432 -16.21 21.90 7.55
CA ASP A 432 -17.08 23.09 7.47
C ASP A 432 -18.54 22.76 7.14
N SER A 433 -18.84 21.46 6.91
CA SER A 433 -20.18 20.99 6.65
C SER A 433 -20.93 20.65 7.94
N SER A 434 -21.74 21.57 8.46
CA SER A 434 -22.63 21.31 9.59
C SER A 434 -23.59 20.14 9.32
N VAL A 435 -24.03 19.95 8.07
CA VAL A 435 -24.92 18.85 7.64
C VAL A 435 -24.19 17.50 7.78
N ALA A 436 -22.97 17.40 7.27
CA ALA A 436 -22.19 16.17 7.37
C ALA A 436 -21.90 15.80 8.83
N ILE A 437 -21.54 16.79 9.66
CA ILE A 437 -21.29 16.59 11.10
C ILE A 437 -22.57 16.13 11.82
N ALA A 438 -23.72 16.72 11.51
CA ALA A 438 -25.00 16.31 12.09
C ALA A 438 -25.35 14.85 11.72
N TRP A 439 -25.07 14.41 10.48
CA TRP A 439 -25.23 13.01 10.08
C TRP A 439 -24.27 12.09 10.84
N ILE A 440 -22.99 12.46 10.96
CA ILE A 440 -21.94 11.66 11.62
C ILE A 440 -22.25 11.46 13.11
N ASN A 441 -22.75 12.49 13.78
CA ASN A 441 -23.09 12.42 15.20
C ASN A 441 -24.45 11.75 15.47
N GLY A 442 -25.24 11.51 14.42
CA GLY A 442 -26.52 10.86 14.52
C GLY A 442 -26.45 9.33 14.49
N ASP A 443 -27.53 8.67 14.85
CA ASP A 443 -27.69 7.21 14.71
C ASP A 443 -27.68 6.83 13.21
N PRO A 444 -26.80 5.94 12.75
CA PRO A 444 -26.73 5.54 11.35
C PRO A 444 -28.03 4.97 10.79
N SER A 445 -28.82 4.30 11.63
CA SER A 445 -30.08 3.67 11.21
C SER A 445 -31.15 4.67 10.70
N ARG A 446 -31.02 5.93 11.11
CA ARG A 446 -31.94 7.02 10.71
C ARG A 446 -31.79 7.45 9.25
N TRP A 447 -30.62 7.16 8.64
CA TRP A 447 -30.24 7.71 7.34
C TRP A 447 -30.49 6.74 6.19
N LYS A 448 -30.77 7.26 5.00
CA LYS A 448 -30.79 6.48 3.76
C LYS A 448 -29.42 5.81 3.52
N ASP A 449 -29.39 4.75 2.75
CA ASP A 449 -28.26 3.83 2.56
C ASP A 449 -26.93 4.54 2.26
N PHE A 450 -26.95 5.59 1.43
CA PHE A 450 -25.73 6.32 1.08
C PHE A 450 -25.07 6.97 2.30
N VAL A 451 -25.87 7.65 3.12
CA VAL A 451 -25.40 8.33 4.35
C VAL A 451 -25.13 7.29 5.43
N GLN A 452 -26.08 6.37 5.64
CA GLN A 452 -25.98 5.30 6.64
C GLN A 452 -24.65 4.54 6.54
N ASN A 453 -24.29 4.04 5.35
CA ASN A 453 -23.08 3.24 5.15
C ASN A 453 -21.81 4.05 5.43
N ARG A 454 -21.81 5.35 5.16
CA ARG A 454 -20.64 6.22 5.40
C ARG A 454 -20.51 6.61 6.85
N VAL A 455 -21.61 6.96 7.49
CA VAL A 455 -21.63 7.29 8.93
C VAL A 455 -21.20 6.08 9.74
N LEU A 456 -21.75 4.89 9.44
CA LEU A 456 -21.36 3.65 10.08
C LEU A 456 -19.85 3.39 9.92
N LYS A 457 -19.33 3.56 8.70
CA LYS A 457 -17.89 3.39 8.44
C LYS A 457 -17.02 4.36 9.25
N ILE A 458 -17.44 5.63 9.37
CA ILE A 458 -16.72 6.65 10.15
C ILE A 458 -16.69 6.24 11.63
N GLN A 459 -17.86 5.93 12.21
CA GLN A 459 -17.99 5.57 13.61
C GLN A 459 -17.31 4.25 13.97
N GLU A 460 -17.30 3.26 13.06
CA GLU A 460 -16.59 1.99 13.25
C GLU A 460 -15.06 2.13 13.09
N THR A 461 -14.60 3.02 12.21
CA THR A 461 -13.16 3.18 11.94
C THR A 461 -12.45 3.95 13.06
N LEU A 462 -13.05 5.04 13.56
CA LEU A 462 -12.50 5.89 14.61
C LEU A 462 -13.58 6.24 15.64
N PRO A 463 -13.97 5.31 16.53
CA PRO A 463 -15.06 5.51 17.47
C PRO A 463 -14.77 6.59 18.52
N THR A 464 -13.52 6.90 18.79
CA THR A 464 -13.08 7.89 19.80
C THR A 464 -12.81 9.27 19.22
N ALA A 465 -12.89 9.45 17.90
CA ALA A 465 -12.58 10.72 17.26
C ALA A 465 -13.66 11.78 17.53
N LYS A 466 -13.21 12.98 17.86
CA LYS A 466 -14.07 14.13 18.15
C LYS A 466 -14.27 14.93 16.86
N TRP A 467 -15.53 14.98 16.37
CA TRP A 467 -15.89 15.76 15.21
C TRP A 467 -16.28 17.19 15.60
N ASN A 468 -15.69 18.17 14.90
CA ASN A 468 -15.90 19.59 15.17
C ASN A 468 -16.13 20.37 13.86
N HIS A 469 -16.86 21.45 13.97
CA HIS A 469 -17.03 22.40 12.86
C HIS A 469 -15.83 23.35 12.78
N ILE A 470 -15.46 23.73 11.55
CA ILE A 470 -14.44 24.75 11.27
C ILE A 470 -14.99 25.72 10.22
N ASN A 471 -14.59 26.99 10.28
CA ASN A 471 -14.90 27.95 9.24
C ASN A 471 -14.17 27.56 7.94
N GLY A 472 -14.84 27.59 6.78
CA GLY A 472 -14.27 27.20 5.49
C GLY A 472 -12.97 27.95 5.13
N LYS A 473 -12.85 29.24 5.50
CA LYS A 473 -11.64 30.04 5.28
C LYS A 473 -10.43 29.55 6.10
N GLU A 474 -10.67 28.85 7.19
CA GLU A 474 -9.63 28.29 8.06
C GLU A 474 -9.43 26.79 7.82
N ASN A 475 -10.22 26.17 6.91
CA ASN A 475 -10.10 24.77 6.58
C ASN A 475 -8.92 24.55 5.61
N PRO A 476 -7.80 23.93 6.06
CA PRO A 476 -6.66 23.69 5.16
C PRO A 476 -6.98 22.70 4.03
N ALA A 477 -8.05 21.91 4.15
CA ALA A 477 -8.47 21.00 3.10
C ALA A 477 -9.17 21.72 1.92
N ASP A 478 -9.60 22.99 2.07
CA ASP A 478 -10.25 23.77 0.99
C ASP A 478 -9.34 23.89 -0.23
N CYS A 479 -8.07 24.24 -0.04
CA CYS A 479 -7.13 24.31 -1.17
C CYS A 479 -6.89 22.94 -1.83
N ALA A 480 -7.05 21.82 -1.10
CA ALA A 480 -6.92 20.48 -1.63
C ALA A 480 -8.19 19.98 -2.35
N SER A 481 -9.36 20.59 -2.11
CA SER A 481 -10.60 20.28 -2.82
C SER A 481 -10.81 21.17 -4.07
N ARG A 482 -10.23 22.38 -4.08
CA ARG A 482 -10.35 23.35 -5.18
C ARG A 482 -9.16 23.32 -6.13
N GLY A 483 -7.98 22.99 -5.60
CA GLY A 483 -6.71 23.09 -6.29
C GLY A 483 -6.15 24.53 -6.28
N ILE A 484 -4.82 24.62 -6.18
CA ILE A 484 -4.08 25.89 -6.26
C ILE A 484 -2.85 25.71 -7.14
N SER A 485 -2.26 26.82 -7.57
CA SER A 485 -1.04 26.81 -8.38
C SER A 485 0.21 26.48 -7.53
N PRO A 486 1.29 25.96 -8.14
CA PRO A 486 2.56 25.72 -7.45
C PRO A 486 3.14 26.94 -6.70
N PRO A 487 3.13 28.19 -7.26
CA PRO A 487 3.55 29.36 -6.52
C PRO A 487 2.71 29.65 -5.27
N GLU A 488 1.37 29.54 -5.38
CA GLU A 488 0.45 29.76 -4.27
C GLU A 488 0.68 28.74 -3.16
N LEU A 489 0.90 27.47 -3.50
CA LEU A 489 1.16 26.42 -2.51
C LEU A 489 2.38 26.74 -1.65
N ARG A 490 3.44 27.27 -2.25
CA ARG A 490 4.67 27.60 -1.53
C ARG A 490 4.41 28.59 -0.39
N GLU A 491 3.53 29.55 -0.60
CA GLU A 491 3.23 30.64 0.32
C GLU A 491 1.99 30.38 1.19
N HIS A 492 1.35 29.22 1.01
CA HIS A 492 0.10 28.87 1.67
C HIS A 492 0.30 28.35 3.10
N HIS A 493 0.50 29.27 4.05
CA HIS A 493 0.79 28.91 5.45
C HIS A 493 -0.23 27.95 6.06
N LEU A 494 -1.53 28.19 5.80
CA LEU A 494 -2.60 27.33 6.31
C LEU A 494 -2.43 25.85 5.89
N TRP A 495 -1.92 25.58 4.69
CA TRP A 495 -1.64 24.22 4.23
C TRP A 495 -0.49 23.57 4.99
N TRP A 496 0.58 24.30 5.26
CA TRP A 496 1.78 23.73 5.88
C TRP A 496 1.69 23.58 7.39
N THR A 497 1.01 24.51 8.07
CA THR A 497 0.98 24.59 9.54
C THR A 497 -0.42 24.38 10.15
N GLY A 498 -1.45 24.21 9.31
CA GLY A 498 -2.84 24.19 9.77
C GLY A 498 -3.33 25.56 10.26
N PRO A 499 -4.55 25.65 10.78
CA PRO A 499 -5.11 26.87 11.36
C PRO A 499 -4.24 27.43 12.47
N SER A 500 -4.13 28.76 12.53
CA SER A 500 -3.29 29.44 13.52
C SER A 500 -3.69 29.17 14.98
N TRP A 501 -4.97 28.88 15.24
CA TRP A 501 -5.45 28.53 16.57
C TRP A 501 -5.01 27.12 17.04
N LEU A 502 -4.52 26.26 16.16
CA LEU A 502 -3.97 24.93 16.57
C LEU A 502 -2.78 25.05 17.52
N VAL A 503 -2.09 26.18 17.57
CA VAL A 503 -1.02 26.39 18.57
C VAL A 503 -1.57 26.82 19.92
N GLN A 504 -2.84 27.20 20.02
CA GLN A 504 -3.51 27.63 21.23
C GLN A 504 -4.03 26.42 22.05
N PRO A 505 -4.34 26.61 23.35
CA PRO A 505 -4.98 25.57 24.16
C PRO A 505 -6.39 25.19 23.61
N PRO A 506 -6.86 23.97 23.85
CA PRO A 506 -8.13 23.47 23.32
C PRO A 506 -9.35 24.33 23.66
N GLU A 507 -9.33 25.00 24.80
CA GLU A 507 -10.42 25.87 25.27
C GLU A 507 -10.65 27.08 24.35
N GLN A 508 -9.63 27.48 23.60
CA GLN A 508 -9.66 28.61 22.68
C GLN A 508 -10.06 28.21 21.25
N TRP A 509 -10.06 26.92 20.91
CA TRP A 509 -10.39 26.46 19.56
C TRP A 509 -11.86 26.73 19.19
N VAL A 510 -12.79 26.56 20.16
CA VAL A 510 -14.22 26.75 19.93
C VAL A 510 -14.57 28.23 19.72
N ALA A 511 -13.91 29.14 20.45
CA ALA A 511 -14.11 30.56 20.27
C ALA A 511 -13.58 31.05 18.91
N ALA A 512 -12.41 30.58 18.47
CA ALA A 512 -11.82 30.93 17.18
C ALA A 512 -12.63 30.36 16.00
N SER A 513 -13.23 29.18 16.13
CA SER A 513 -14.06 28.58 15.06
C SER A 513 -15.44 29.24 14.90
N THR A 514 -15.88 30.02 15.89
CA THR A 514 -17.19 30.72 15.89
C THR A 514 -17.08 32.23 15.54
N GLU A 515 -15.91 32.86 15.69
CA GLU A 515 -15.66 34.24 15.28
C GLU A 515 -15.63 34.39 13.75
N GLY A 516 -16.73 34.38 13.13
CA GLY A 516 -16.90 34.46 11.66
C GLY A 516 -18.12 33.69 11.17
N ALA A 517 -18.67 32.86 12.02
CA ALA A 517 -19.83 32.01 11.70
C ALA A 517 -21.16 32.79 11.59
N SER A 518 -21.17 34.07 11.93
CA SER A 518 -22.39 34.89 11.93
C SER A 518 -22.93 35.22 10.53
N THR A 519 -22.20 34.91 9.45
CA THR A 519 -22.64 35.20 8.07
C THR A 519 -22.90 33.98 7.18
N GLU A 520 -22.49 32.77 7.59
CA GLU A 520 -22.66 31.55 6.77
C GLU A 520 -23.46 30.41 7.44
N LEU A 521 -23.91 30.59 8.67
CA LEU A 521 -24.82 29.63 9.30
C LEU A 521 -26.17 29.73 8.61
N ALA A 522 -26.50 28.75 7.76
CA ALA A 522 -27.87 28.44 7.40
C ALA A 522 -28.72 28.50 8.65
N SER A 523 -29.89 29.12 8.57
CA SER A 523 -30.82 29.15 9.71
C SER A 523 -30.97 27.75 10.28
N ALA A 524 -31.18 27.59 11.58
CA ALA A 524 -31.37 26.28 12.20
C ALA A 524 -32.43 25.43 11.47
N SER A 525 -33.41 26.11 10.83
CA SER A 525 -34.44 25.47 10.00
C SER A 525 -33.90 24.95 8.67
N GLU A 526 -33.00 25.64 8.01
CA GLU A 526 -32.36 25.18 6.75
C GLU A 526 -31.45 24.00 7.00
N LEU A 527 -30.64 24.04 8.08
CA LEU A 527 -29.82 22.91 8.50
C LEU A 527 -30.70 21.69 8.81
N ALA A 528 -31.75 21.85 9.60
CA ALA A 528 -32.67 20.75 9.93
C ALA A 528 -33.34 20.18 8.67
N SER A 529 -33.70 21.02 7.71
CA SER A 529 -34.28 20.60 6.43
C SER A 529 -33.26 19.82 5.59
N ALA A 530 -32.02 20.29 5.45
CA ALA A 530 -30.99 19.64 4.70
C ALA A 530 -30.61 18.26 5.31
N VAL A 531 -30.53 18.18 6.64
CA VAL A 531 -30.29 16.92 7.36
C VAL A 531 -31.44 15.93 7.14
N ALA A 532 -32.68 16.40 7.21
CA ALA A 532 -33.88 15.58 7.05
C ALA A 532 -34.07 15.01 5.63
N MET A 533 -33.49 15.61 4.59
CA MET A 533 -33.54 15.08 3.21
C MET A 533 -32.99 13.67 3.09
N GLU A 534 -32.05 13.29 3.92
CA GLU A 534 -31.44 11.94 3.95
C GLU A 534 -31.99 11.07 5.07
N ALA A 535 -32.97 11.54 5.86
CA ALA A 535 -33.66 10.72 6.84
C ALA A 535 -34.54 9.68 6.14
N LYS A 536 -34.60 8.49 6.71
CA LYS A 536 -35.63 7.51 6.32
C LYS A 536 -36.98 8.01 6.77
N PRO A 537 -38.07 7.76 6.01
CA PRO A 537 -39.41 8.05 6.49
C PRO A 537 -39.64 7.29 7.82
N PRO A 538 -40.36 7.87 8.78
CA PRO A 538 -40.71 7.16 10.01
C PRO A 538 -41.42 5.87 9.64
N THR A 539 -40.78 4.74 9.90
CA THR A 539 -41.42 3.44 9.76
C THR A 539 -42.43 3.30 10.89
N THR A 540 -43.70 3.48 10.58
CA THR A 540 -44.76 2.90 11.38
C THR A 540 -44.58 1.40 11.31
N SER A 541 -43.90 0.84 12.31
CA SER A 541 -43.66 -0.59 12.40
C SER A 541 -44.91 -1.32 12.82
N SER A 542 -45.76 -1.67 11.83
CA SER A 542 -46.53 -2.88 11.92
C SER A 542 -45.59 -4.01 11.45
N TYR A 543 -45.18 -4.89 12.36
CA TYR A 543 -44.50 -6.11 12.00
C TYR A 543 -45.51 -7.13 11.48
N PRO A 544 -45.65 -7.34 10.16
CA PRO A 544 -46.22 -8.57 9.68
C PRO A 544 -45.13 -9.62 9.87
N VAL A 545 -45.40 -10.67 10.57
CA VAL A 545 -44.61 -11.89 10.55
C VAL A 545 -44.79 -12.46 9.15
N HIS A 546 -43.94 -12.02 8.23
CA HIS A 546 -43.76 -12.68 6.93
C HIS A 546 -42.66 -13.74 7.06
N ILE A 547 -42.97 -14.92 6.53
CA ILE A 547 -42.03 -15.99 6.28
C ILE A 547 -40.77 -15.37 5.65
N VAL A 548 -39.69 -15.42 6.40
CA VAL A 548 -38.41 -14.81 6.01
C VAL A 548 -37.94 -15.56 4.76
N ASP A 549 -37.84 -14.85 3.65
CA ASP A 549 -37.03 -15.31 2.51
C ASP A 549 -35.60 -15.56 3.05
N GLU A 550 -35.18 -16.83 3.03
CA GLU A 550 -33.92 -17.26 3.63
C GLU A 550 -32.70 -16.50 3.05
N ASP A 551 -32.85 -15.92 1.86
CA ASP A 551 -31.82 -15.08 1.21
C ASP A 551 -31.79 -13.62 1.66
N ALA A 552 -32.82 -13.17 2.41
CA ALA A 552 -32.96 -11.75 2.76
C ALA A 552 -31.76 -11.21 3.56
N LEU A 553 -31.11 -12.03 4.37
CA LEU A 553 -29.99 -11.62 5.21
C LEU A 553 -28.70 -11.47 4.38
N ILE A 554 -28.41 -12.43 3.53
CA ILE A 554 -27.19 -12.41 2.67
C ILE A 554 -27.26 -11.29 1.64
N ASN A 555 -28.47 -11.00 1.14
CA ASN A 555 -28.69 -9.93 0.16
C ASN A 555 -28.71 -8.51 0.77
N ARG A 556 -28.98 -8.39 2.08
CA ARG A 556 -29.02 -7.10 2.80
C ARG A 556 -27.68 -6.67 3.39
N ILE A 557 -26.76 -7.61 3.64
CA ILE A 557 -25.51 -7.34 4.32
C ILE A 557 -24.33 -7.48 3.35
N SER A 558 -23.77 -6.38 2.90
CA SER A 558 -22.65 -6.34 1.96
C SER A 558 -21.29 -6.66 2.58
N SER A 559 -21.19 -6.74 3.92
CA SER A 559 -19.94 -7.02 4.64
C SER A 559 -19.96 -8.45 5.20
N TRP A 560 -19.02 -9.28 4.73
CA TRP A 560 -18.84 -10.66 5.20
C TRP A 560 -18.62 -10.76 6.71
N ASN A 561 -17.76 -9.89 7.25
CA ASN A 561 -17.49 -9.88 8.68
C ASN A 561 -18.72 -9.46 9.51
N LYS A 562 -19.52 -8.51 9.01
CA LYS A 562 -20.75 -8.09 9.68
C LYS A 562 -21.78 -9.21 9.66
N LEU A 563 -21.94 -9.90 8.54
CA LEU A 563 -22.84 -11.03 8.40
C LEU A 563 -22.45 -12.17 9.37
N ALA A 564 -21.17 -12.53 9.45
CA ALA A 564 -20.66 -13.54 10.37
C ALA A 564 -20.91 -13.18 11.84
N ARG A 565 -20.69 -11.92 12.22
CA ARG A 565 -20.92 -11.44 13.59
C ARG A 565 -22.42 -11.42 13.96
N ILE A 566 -23.28 -11.00 13.05
CA ILE A 566 -24.75 -11.06 13.28
C ILE A 566 -25.17 -12.50 13.50
N THR A 567 -24.70 -13.42 12.66
CA THR A 567 -25.01 -14.84 12.79
C THR A 567 -24.48 -15.42 14.12
N ALA A 568 -23.28 -15.04 14.54
CA ALA A 568 -22.74 -15.43 15.84
C ALA A 568 -23.61 -14.98 17.01
N TRP A 569 -24.11 -13.71 16.98
CA TRP A 569 -25.05 -13.22 17.99
C TRP A 569 -26.38 -13.98 17.98
N VAL A 570 -26.91 -14.26 16.78
CA VAL A 570 -28.16 -15.04 16.63
C VAL A 570 -27.96 -16.45 17.19
N ASN A 571 -26.86 -17.11 16.85
CA ASN A 571 -26.54 -18.46 17.36
C ASN A 571 -26.38 -18.45 18.89
N ARG A 572 -25.70 -17.46 19.47
CA ARG A 572 -25.57 -17.31 20.92
C ARG A 572 -26.96 -17.16 21.59
N ALA A 573 -27.83 -16.33 21.01
CA ALA A 573 -29.20 -16.17 21.51
C ALA A 573 -30.01 -17.47 21.42
N ILE A 574 -29.92 -18.17 20.28
CA ILE A 574 -30.58 -19.49 20.09
C ILE A 574 -30.07 -20.50 21.12
N ASN A 575 -28.77 -20.58 21.34
CA ASN A 575 -28.14 -21.48 22.32
C ASN A 575 -28.62 -21.17 23.73
N LYS A 576 -28.70 -19.88 24.10
CA LYS A 576 -29.24 -19.44 25.39
C LYS A 576 -30.70 -19.83 25.57
N PHE A 577 -31.54 -19.67 24.53
CA PHE A 577 -32.95 -20.12 24.55
C PHE A 577 -33.06 -21.64 24.66
N LYS A 578 -32.11 -22.40 24.12
CA LYS A 578 -32.06 -23.87 24.21
C LYS A 578 -31.45 -24.38 25.51
N GLY A 579 -31.05 -23.50 26.43
CA GLY A 579 -30.38 -23.87 27.69
C GLY A 579 -28.98 -24.44 27.52
N GLN A 580 -28.33 -24.20 26.35
CA GLN A 580 -26.95 -24.61 26.12
C GLN A 580 -25.98 -23.63 26.75
N PRO A 581 -24.78 -24.09 27.20
CA PRO A 581 -23.77 -23.20 27.76
C PRO A 581 -23.36 -22.13 26.76
N THR A 582 -23.45 -20.87 27.15
CA THR A 582 -23.01 -19.71 26.36
C THR A 582 -21.96 -18.94 27.14
N PRO A 583 -20.96 -18.35 26.48
CA PRO A 583 -19.97 -17.53 27.16
C PRO A 583 -20.61 -16.33 27.86
N ASP A 584 -20.22 -16.05 29.09
CA ASP A 584 -20.70 -14.88 29.88
C ASP A 584 -20.09 -13.56 29.42
N SER A 585 -19.17 -13.59 28.46
CA SER A 585 -18.53 -12.39 27.92
C SER A 585 -19.52 -11.52 27.12
N PRO A 586 -19.54 -10.19 27.32
CA PRO A 586 -20.33 -9.29 26.51
C PRO A 586 -19.79 -9.16 25.05
N GLN A 587 -18.64 -9.73 24.75
CA GLN A 587 -18.03 -9.73 23.42
C GLN A 587 -18.12 -11.11 22.80
N LEU A 588 -18.22 -11.15 21.45
CA LEU A 588 -18.16 -12.40 20.70
C LEU A 588 -16.75 -12.98 20.72
N GLY A 589 -16.64 -14.26 21.04
CA GLY A 589 -15.38 -15.01 20.91
C GLY A 589 -15.02 -15.31 19.46
N THR A 590 -13.74 -15.59 19.21
CA THR A 590 -13.24 -15.92 17.86
C THR A 590 -13.91 -17.17 17.29
N THR A 591 -14.16 -18.19 18.12
CA THR A 591 -14.87 -19.42 17.75
C THR A 591 -16.30 -19.15 17.30
N GLU A 592 -17.03 -18.30 18.00
CA GLU A 592 -18.42 -17.95 17.65
C GLU A 592 -18.50 -17.21 16.31
N ILE A 593 -17.54 -16.31 16.04
CA ILE A 593 -17.45 -15.59 14.76
C ILE A 593 -17.11 -16.59 13.63
N GLU A 594 -16.23 -17.53 13.88
CA GLU A 594 -15.86 -18.55 12.91
C GLU A 594 -17.02 -19.51 12.62
N ASP A 595 -17.77 -19.93 13.64
CA ASP A 595 -19.01 -20.70 13.46
C ASP A 595 -20.03 -19.93 12.62
N GLY A 596 -20.15 -18.63 12.85
CA GLY A 596 -20.98 -17.74 12.02
C GLY A 596 -20.53 -17.68 10.56
N ARG A 597 -19.23 -17.71 10.29
CA ARG A 597 -18.67 -17.79 8.92
C ARG A 597 -18.95 -19.14 8.28
N LEU A 598 -18.68 -20.22 9.00
CA LEU A 598 -18.89 -21.58 8.53
C LEU A 598 -20.36 -21.84 8.22
N PHE A 599 -21.29 -21.29 8.98
CA PHE A 599 -22.73 -21.36 8.70
C PHE A 599 -23.03 -20.87 7.27
N TRP A 600 -22.56 -19.69 6.88
CA TRP A 600 -22.80 -19.13 5.56
C TRP A 600 -22.07 -19.84 4.44
N VAL A 601 -20.89 -20.36 4.70
CA VAL A 601 -20.16 -21.19 3.73
C VAL A 601 -20.94 -22.47 3.47
N LYS A 602 -21.40 -23.17 4.51
CA LYS A 602 -22.25 -24.36 4.39
C LYS A 602 -23.54 -24.06 3.63
N TYR A 603 -24.25 -23.01 4.03
CA TYR A 603 -25.48 -22.57 3.38
C TYR A 603 -25.29 -22.34 1.86
N THR A 604 -24.25 -21.59 1.50
CA THR A 604 -23.95 -21.28 0.11
C THR A 604 -23.55 -22.54 -0.66
N GLN A 605 -22.72 -23.41 -0.07
CA GLN A 605 -22.33 -24.65 -0.71
C GLN A 605 -23.52 -25.60 -0.90
N GLN A 606 -24.38 -25.77 0.06
CA GLN A 606 -25.59 -26.59 -0.04
C GLN A 606 -26.52 -26.11 -1.16
N ARG A 607 -26.67 -24.78 -1.29
CA ARG A 607 -27.58 -24.18 -2.28
C ARG A 607 -27.04 -24.26 -3.71
N TYR A 608 -25.75 -23.99 -3.91
CA TYR A 608 -25.17 -23.87 -5.25
C TYR A 608 -24.40 -25.10 -5.71
N PHE A 609 -24.02 -26.02 -4.80
CA PHE A 609 -23.24 -27.20 -5.09
C PHE A 609 -23.84 -28.49 -4.53
N GLU A 610 -25.17 -28.52 -4.41
CA GLU A 610 -25.89 -29.69 -3.90
C GLU A 610 -25.58 -30.99 -4.65
N ARG A 611 -25.47 -30.91 -5.98
CA ARG A 611 -25.14 -32.06 -6.83
C ARG A 611 -23.73 -32.59 -6.54
N GLU A 612 -22.77 -31.70 -6.42
CA GLU A 612 -21.39 -32.01 -6.12
C GLU A 612 -21.26 -32.60 -4.71
N ILE A 613 -21.93 -32.01 -3.73
CA ILE A 613 -22.00 -32.56 -2.36
C ILE A 613 -22.56 -33.96 -2.36
N ASN A 614 -23.64 -34.25 -3.07
CA ASN A 614 -24.24 -35.57 -3.13
C ASN A 614 -23.34 -36.61 -3.81
N ILE A 615 -22.57 -36.21 -4.84
CA ILE A 615 -21.57 -37.07 -5.48
C ILE A 615 -20.45 -37.41 -4.50
N LEU A 616 -19.92 -36.39 -3.79
CA LEU A 616 -18.85 -36.58 -2.81
C LEU A 616 -19.32 -37.36 -1.57
N LYS A 617 -20.57 -37.17 -1.09
CA LYS A 617 -21.18 -37.96 -0.03
C LYS A 617 -21.30 -39.46 -0.40
N ALA A 618 -21.55 -39.71 -1.66
CA ALA A 618 -21.59 -41.07 -2.19
C ALA A 618 -20.20 -41.69 -2.41
N GLY A 619 -19.11 -41.03 -1.97
CA GLY A 619 -17.73 -41.52 -2.14
C GLY A 619 -17.23 -41.49 -3.58
N ARG A 620 -17.92 -40.79 -4.49
CA ARG A 620 -17.58 -40.70 -5.91
C ARG A 620 -16.81 -39.42 -6.19
N SER A 621 -15.87 -39.45 -7.14
CA SER A 621 -15.13 -38.28 -7.62
C SER A 621 -15.96 -37.52 -8.65
N LEU A 622 -15.75 -36.19 -8.75
CA LEU A 622 -16.34 -35.39 -9.79
C LEU A 622 -15.73 -35.74 -11.16
N ALA A 623 -16.52 -35.58 -12.23
CA ALA A 623 -16.07 -35.85 -13.58
C ALA A 623 -14.82 -35.02 -13.93
N ALA A 624 -13.85 -35.58 -14.68
CA ALA A 624 -12.57 -34.93 -14.97
C ALA A 624 -12.69 -33.57 -15.68
N LYS A 625 -13.80 -33.30 -16.37
CA LYS A 625 -14.10 -32.01 -17.02
C LYS A 625 -14.83 -31.02 -16.13
N HIS A 626 -15.14 -31.38 -14.88
CA HIS A 626 -15.84 -30.50 -13.95
C HIS A 626 -14.91 -29.38 -13.48
N ARG A 627 -15.41 -28.13 -13.36
CA ARG A 627 -14.62 -26.96 -12.96
C ARG A 627 -13.87 -27.14 -11.64
N MET A 628 -14.45 -27.88 -10.72
CA MET A 628 -13.84 -28.13 -9.41
C MET A 628 -12.91 -29.36 -9.39
N ALA A 629 -12.84 -30.15 -10.45
CA ALA A 629 -12.02 -31.38 -10.47
C ALA A 629 -10.52 -31.08 -10.28
N THR A 630 -10.05 -29.92 -10.76
CA THR A 630 -8.67 -29.47 -10.61
C THR A 630 -8.27 -29.18 -9.15
N LEU A 631 -9.25 -28.90 -8.28
CA LEU A 631 -9.04 -28.61 -6.86
C LEU A 631 -9.05 -29.90 -6.01
N THR A 632 -9.22 -31.06 -6.62
CA THR A 632 -9.32 -32.38 -5.93
C THR A 632 -10.28 -32.29 -4.73
N PRO A 633 -11.58 -31.97 -4.96
CA PRO A 633 -12.51 -31.68 -3.89
C PRO A 633 -12.84 -32.92 -3.08
N TYR A 634 -12.92 -32.75 -1.77
CA TYR A 634 -13.39 -33.75 -0.81
C TYR A 634 -14.38 -33.13 0.18
N LEU A 635 -15.13 -33.96 0.86
CA LEU A 635 -16.11 -33.54 1.85
C LEU A 635 -15.54 -33.70 3.26
N GLU A 636 -15.54 -32.62 4.04
CA GLU A 636 -15.17 -32.59 5.45
C GLU A 636 -16.21 -31.84 6.26
N ASN A 637 -16.85 -32.45 7.23
CA ASN A 637 -17.91 -31.84 8.06
C ASN A 637 -19.03 -31.17 7.24
N ASP A 638 -19.48 -31.83 6.17
CA ASP A 638 -20.46 -31.33 5.20
C ASP A 638 -20.00 -30.10 4.39
N LEU A 639 -18.71 -29.80 4.35
CA LEU A 639 -18.11 -28.76 3.52
C LEU A 639 -17.26 -29.37 2.41
N ILE A 640 -17.41 -28.83 1.19
CA ILE A 640 -16.49 -29.14 0.09
C ILE A 640 -15.18 -28.39 0.36
N ARG A 641 -14.08 -29.12 0.44
CA ARG A 641 -12.73 -28.58 0.54
C ARG A 641 -11.88 -29.02 -0.64
N GLY A 642 -10.87 -28.23 -0.98
CA GLY A 642 -9.85 -28.58 -1.97
C GLY A 642 -8.64 -29.17 -1.27
N ALA A 643 -8.06 -30.26 -1.77
CA ALA A 643 -6.82 -30.80 -1.24
C ALA A 643 -5.64 -29.89 -1.60
N SER A 644 -4.82 -29.50 -0.61
CA SER A 644 -3.55 -28.82 -0.86
C SER A 644 -2.57 -29.80 -1.53
N THR A 645 -1.60 -29.25 -2.29
CA THR A 645 -0.60 -30.06 -3.03
C THR A 645 0.22 -31.01 -2.15
N GLY A 646 0.29 -30.77 -0.84
CA GLY A 646 0.96 -31.66 0.13
C GLY A 646 0.13 -32.91 0.56
N GLU A 647 -1.20 -32.80 0.54
CA GLU A 647 -2.10 -33.91 0.96
C GLU A 647 -2.41 -34.90 -0.15
N ARG A 648 -2.03 -34.62 -1.41
CA ARG A 648 -2.28 -35.53 -2.55
C ARG A 648 -1.57 -36.88 -2.45
N ASN A 649 -0.45 -36.94 -1.74
CA ASN A 649 0.37 -38.13 -1.67
C ASN A 649 0.06 -39.10 -0.48
N SER A 650 -0.71 -38.66 0.51
CA SER A 650 -0.95 -39.50 1.71
C SER A 650 -2.23 -40.32 1.68
N ARG A 651 -3.18 -40.06 0.77
CA ARG A 651 -4.49 -40.78 0.75
C ARG A 651 -4.61 -41.94 -0.24
N TRP A 652 -3.60 -42.19 -1.09
CA TRP A 652 -3.65 -43.32 -2.05
C TRP A 652 -3.11 -44.66 -1.50
N HIS A 653 -2.65 -44.72 -0.23
CA HIS A 653 -2.05 -45.93 0.36
C HIS A 653 -2.78 -46.54 1.54
N THR A 654 -4.02 -46.15 1.83
CA THR A 654 -4.81 -46.81 2.90
C THR A 654 -6.14 -47.35 2.40
N SER A 655 -6.07 -48.36 1.50
CA SER A 655 -7.09 -49.37 1.37
C SER A 655 -6.44 -50.71 1.62
N GLY A 656 -6.32 -51.10 2.87
CA GLY A 656 -5.81 -52.43 3.26
C GLY A 656 -5.49 -52.52 4.73
N ARG A 657 -6.51 -52.97 5.51
CA ARG A 657 -6.41 -53.67 6.80
C ARG A 657 -5.80 -53.00 8.03
N GLY A 658 -6.66 -52.80 9.03
CA GLY A 658 -6.45 -53.44 10.34
C GLY A 658 -5.86 -52.62 11.47
N THR A 659 -6.73 -52.28 12.41
CA THR A 659 -6.54 -52.26 13.88
C THR A 659 -5.31 -51.60 14.50
N GLY A 660 -5.58 -50.67 15.41
CA GLY A 660 -4.73 -50.47 16.58
C GLY A 660 -4.43 -49.02 16.97
N SER A 661 -5.16 -48.52 17.94
CA SER A 661 -4.81 -47.65 19.09
C SER A 661 -3.81 -46.52 18.96
N SER A 662 -4.32 -45.37 19.42
CA SER A 662 -3.79 -44.42 20.40
C SER A 662 -2.86 -43.29 19.95
N GLU A 663 -3.30 -42.11 20.40
CA GLU A 663 -2.60 -40.96 20.99
C GLU A 663 -2.01 -39.86 20.13
N ASP A 664 -2.59 -38.70 20.38
CA ASP A 664 -2.07 -37.34 20.49
C ASP A 664 -1.16 -36.73 19.40
N GLY A 665 -1.67 -35.66 18.84
CA GLY A 665 -0.88 -34.71 18.03
C GLY A 665 -1.69 -33.54 17.51
N HIS A 666 -1.78 -32.46 18.28
CA HIS A 666 -2.31 -31.18 17.83
C HIS A 666 -1.49 -30.62 16.67
N GLN A 667 -2.10 -30.48 15.52
CA GLN A 667 -1.56 -29.67 14.44
C GLN A 667 -2.58 -28.64 13.96
N TYR A 668 -2.18 -27.38 14.05
CA TYR A 668 -2.92 -26.22 13.56
C TYR A 668 -3.03 -26.24 12.03
N ALA A 669 -4.25 -26.30 11.52
CA ALA A 669 -4.55 -26.12 10.11
C ALA A 669 -4.84 -24.63 9.84
N HIS A 670 -4.02 -24.00 9.01
CA HIS A 670 -4.30 -22.68 8.46
C HIS A 670 -5.34 -22.80 7.34
N THR A 671 -6.45 -22.10 7.51
CA THR A 671 -7.52 -21.94 6.51
C THR A 671 -7.27 -20.65 5.73
N TYR A 672 -7.25 -20.74 4.41
CA TYR A 672 -7.35 -19.59 3.50
C TYR A 672 -8.82 -19.33 3.16
#